data_45157b5175b9f7a98fcfb50f4afb249b
#
_entry.id   45157b5175b9f7a98fcfb50f4afb249b
#
_cell.length_a   1.000
_cell.length_b   1.000
_cell.length_c   1.000
_cell.angle_alpha   90.00
_cell.angle_beta   90.00
_cell.angle_gamma   90.00
#
_symmetry.space_group_name_H-M   'P 1'
#
loop_
_entity.id
_entity.type
_entity.pdbx_description
1 polymer ?
#
loop_
_entity_poly.entity_id
_entity_poly.type
_entity_poly.pdbx_seq_one_letter_code
_entity_poly.pdbx_strand_id
1 'polypeptide(L)'
;MKKKINRLSLFILDVLIVLLIGVVIFILLTGGKVFYIGTTLVRLQGVENPLTFLFILGIIRYLLSQKAPFLGLATIDKNTIAERCSTLCNRLFLGIANLETYKIYRIVLLIIGISLIIKIFNAYCFYGFFSGDDVEIHEMTFSYLFDWGTKAWNIRSPFYPMVFIFPVQAILFSLGINEPFYLIFSGRMVVVLFSALNLYLVFIIAARLFKSMPVGLFSMFFLALSKLHTTMGSSELPRTIASTCILVAFWLMLQEKNQRILVPVAGMVLAIGASIRFSEAIFLVPAFFYLFLHKRLRQAFSLVALFVVAFAFINYLSDKLYWGQPFFSLKNLVDFTILKKQSTRGFQPLLYYILSIGLWTNYFSFGLMLCSLRQNLKKIWIWVAAPILLLSLFPHKEPRYLLPVIPFYCIMVGLSVWGLLGRIYHNDFKIRIQKRISTPILVLMIPLIGIVIQAQKEPRFGYLVFLFSGLIIAVYFLQDKIKRNNGVPYQREKVNASNIAVMLVLALLGVIIFEVNGFFFRRSESGVEMARFLRMQKDNRGVAIEEIWRAGGRLYLWQKPLLLNIERSLIKERKHFVSSIKGNSIGWVGIRDNSLSRYGYASLLYDFGFKEVKFSEKIRLETYRLFKKENNDSNQEMDCSD
;
A
#
# COMPACT_ATOMS: atom_id res chain seq x y z
N MET A 1 -26.28 25.49 -30.47
CA MET A 1 -27.29 24.42 -30.25
C MET A 1 -27.05 23.78 -28.87
N LYS A 2 -27.81 24.13 -27.83
CA LYS A 2 -27.88 23.37 -26.59
C LYS A 2 -28.70 22.12 -26.85
N LYS A 3 -28.07 20.95 -27.09
CA LYS A 3 -28.79 19.68 -27.11
C LYS A 3 -29.54 19.52 -25.79
N LYS A 4 -30.84 19.55 -25.79
CA LYS A 4 -31.67 19.17 -24.64
C LYS A 4 -31.31 17.70 -24.34
N ILE A 5 -30.57 17.47 -23.27
CA ILE A 5 -30.36 16.11 -22.76
C ILE A 5 -31.74 15.58 -22.42
N ASN A 6 -32.07 14.42 -22.99
CA ASN A 6 -33.38 13.82 -22.85
C ASN A 6 -33.63 13.53 -21.35
N ARG A 7 -34.79 13.94 -20.81
CA ARG A 7 -35.16 13.66 -19.40
C ARG A 7 -35.10 12.18 -19.08
N LEU A 8 -35.36 11.32 -20.08
CA LEU A 8 -35.25 9.87 -19.94
C LEU A 8 -33.80 9.43 -19.63
N SER A 9 -32.79 10.01 -20.30
CA SER A 9 -31.38 9.66 -20.06
C SER A 9 -30.92 10.04 -18.64
N LEU A 10 -31.41 11.16 -18.11
CA LEU A 10 -31.13 11.56 -16.73
C LEU A 10 -31.85 10.68 -15.73
N PHE A 11 -33.09 10.28 -16.00
CA PHE A 11 -33.82 9.35 -15.14
C PHE A 11 -33.17 7.97 -15.10
N ILE A 12 -32.72 7.43 -16.26
CA ILE A 12 -31.95 6.17 -16.29
C ILE A 12 -30.67 6.28 -15.45
N LEU A 13 -29.96 7.39 -15.55
CA LEU A 13 -28.76 7.64 -14.76
C LEU A 13 -29.04 7.64 -13.25
N ASP A 14 -30.14 8.28 -12.83
CA ASP A 14 -30.58 8.34 -11.44
C ASP A 14 -30.95 6.94 -10.91
N VAL A 15 -31.65 6.13 -11.71
CA VAL A 15 -31.98 4.73 -11.37
C VAL A 15 -30.71 3.89 -11.20
N LEU A 16 -29.73 4.03 -12.10
CA LEU A 16 -28.45 3.32 -12.00
C LEU A 16 -27.69 3.69 -10.72
N ILE A 17 -27.70 4.96 -10.33
CA ILE A 17 -27.10 5.43 -9.07
C ILE A 17 -27.75 4.75 -7.87
N VAL A 18 -29.09 4.71 -7.81
CA VAL A 18 -29.83 4.08 -6.70
C VAL A 18 -29.59 2.58 -6.65
N LEU A 19 -29.57 1.90 -7.79
CA LEU A 19 -29.26 0.47 -7.86
C LEU A 19 -27.84 0.17 -7.35
N LEU A 20 -26.85 0.99 -7.73
CA LEU A 20 -25.47 0.83 -7.23
C LEU A 20 -25.34 1.09 -5.74
N ILE A 21 -26.10 2.05 -5.18
CA ILE A 21 -26.18 2.25 -3.73
C ILE A 21 -26.71 0.98 -3.05
N GLY A 22 -27.78 0.41 -3.59
CA GLY A 22 -28.36 -0.86 -3.11
C GLY A 22 -27.34 -2.01 -3.12
N VAL A 23 -26.56 -2.14 -4.22
CA VAL A 23 -25.49 -3.15 -4.34
C VAL A 23 -24.39 -2.92 -3.30
N VAL A 24 -23.96 -1.69 -3.06
CA VAL A 24 -22.97 -1.37 -2.04
C VAL A 24 -23.47 -1.76 -0.66
N ILE A 25 -24.69 -1.37 -0.31
CA ILE A 25 -25.33 -1.72 0.99
C ILE A 25 -25.42 -3.25 1.12
N PHE A 26 -25.89 -3.95 0.08
CA PHE A 26 -25.96 -5.41 0.08
C PHE A 26 -24.59 -6.06 0.36
N ILE A 27 -23.52 -5.63 -0.34
CA ILE A 27 -22.17 -6.15 -0.13
C ILE A 27 -21.69 -5.89 1.32
N LEU A 28 -21.94 -4.68 1.85
CA LEU A 28 -21.56 -4.33 3.21
C LEU A 28 -22.28 -5.17 4.27
N LEU A 29 -23.56 -5.46 4.08
CA LEU A 29 -24.37 -6.23 5.02
C LEU A 29 -24.11 -7.74 4.94
N THR A 30 -23.81 -8.27 3.76
CA THR A 30 -23.70 -9.74 3.52
C THR A 30 -22.27 -10.24 3.38
N GLY A 31 -21.27 -9.33 3.33
CA GLY A 31 -19.88 -9.67 2.99
C GLY A 31 -19.70 -10.03 1.51
N GLY A 32 -20.75 -9.84 0.69
CA GLY A 32 -20.79 -10.17 -0.73
C GLY A 32 -21.10 -11.64 -1.02
N LYS A 33 -21.61 -11.89 -2.23
CA LYS A 33 -21.95 -13.26 -2.70
C LYS A 33 -21.46 -13.49 -4.12
N VAL A 34 -21.28 -14.77 -4.45
CA VAL A 34 -21.01 -15.26 -5.80
C VAL A 34 -22.23 -16.04 -6.23
N PHE A 35 -22.77 -15.72 -7.40
CA PHE A 35 -23.92 -16.41 -7.97
C PHE A 35 -23.82 -16.48 -9.50
N TYR A 36 -24.61 -17.36 -10.08
CA TYR A 36 -24.68 -17.55 -11.53
C TYR A 36 -25.91 -16.86 -12.10
N ILE A 37 -25.73 -16.14 -13.22
CA ILE A 37 -26.82 -15.66 -14.07
C ILE A 37 -26.68 -16.40 -15.39
N GLY A 38 -27.49 -17.44 -15.59
CA GLY A 38 -27.28 -18.39 -16.69
C GLY A 38 -25.94 -19.09 -16.54
N THR A 39 -25.08 -19.01 -17.56
CA THR A 39 -23.72 -19.57 -17.56
C THR A 39 -22.66 -18.61 -17.02
N THR A 40 -23.02 -17.35 -16.75
CA THR A 40 -22.08 -16.31 -16.34
C THR A 40 -21.94 -16.24 -14.83
N LEU A 41 -20.71 -16.41 -14.33
CA LEU A 41 -20.38 -16.26 -12.92
C LEU A 41 -20.30 -14.78 -12.54
N VAL A 42 -21.21 -14.33 -11.67
CA VAL A 42 -21.23 -12.96 -11.14
C VAL A 42 -20.67 -12.96 -9.72
N ARG A 43 -19.63 -12.17 -9.49
CA ARG A 43 -18.96 -12.03 -8.18
C ARG A 43 -19.22 -10.64 -7.61
N LEU A 44 -20.06 -10.56 -6.59
CA LEU A 44 -20.29 -9.35 -5.80
C LEU A 44 -19.54 -9.46 -4.46
N GLN A 45 -18.21 -9.54 -4.51
CA GLN A 45 -17.38 -9.79 -3.32
C GLN A 45 -16.66 -8.55 -2.79
N GLY A 46 -16.67 -7.44 -3.54
CA GLY A 46 -16.01 -6.21 -3.13
C GLY A 46 -16.83 -4.98 -3.51
N VAL A 47 -16.81 -3.99 -2.63
CA VAL A 47 -17.48 -2.70 -2.85
C VAL A 47 -16.75 -1.78 -3.84
N GLU A 48 -15.52 -2.14 -4.22
CA GLU A 48 -14.62 -1.32 -5.04
C GLU A 48 -15.23 -0.90 -6.38
N ASN A 49 -15.75 -1.88 -7.14
CA ASN A 49 -16.32 -1.60 -8.44
C ASN A 49 -17.64 -0.81 -8.34
N PRO A 50 -18.63 -1.23 -7.51
CA PRO A 50 -19.84 -0.47 -7.31
C PRO A 50 -19.61 0.97 -6.83
N LEU A 51 -18.72 1.19 -5.86
CA LEU A 51 -18.37 2.54 -5.38
C LEU A 51 -17.69 3.38 -6.46
N THR A 52 -16.82 2.77 -7.27
CA THR A 52 -16.15 3.44 -8.38
C THR A 52 -17.19 3.89 -9.43
N PHE A 53 -18.10 3.00 -9.83
CA PHE A 53 -19.17 3.35 -10.76
C PHE A 53 -20.11 4.40 -10.19
N LEU A 54 -20.46 4.30 -8.91
CA LEU A 54 -21.29 5.28 -8.21
C LEU A 54 -20.64 6.68 -8.24
N PHE A 55 -19.35 6.76 -7.99
CA PHE A 55 -18.59 8.00 -8.05
C PHE A 55 -18.57 8.61 -9.47
N ILE A 56 -18.32 7.78 -10.49
CA ILE A 56 -18.35 8.22 -11.90
C ILE A 56 -19.74 8.74 -12.28
N LEU A 57 -20.76 7.94 -12.01
CA LEU A 57 -22.14 8.32 -12.36
C LEU A 57 -22.58 9.58 -11.58
N GLY A 58 -22.16 9.74 -10.33
CA GLY A 58 -22.39 10.94 -9.54
C GLY A 58 -21.74 12.19 -10.17
N ILE A 59 -20.49 12.08 -10.63
CA ILE A 59 -19.80 13.17 -11.35
C ILE A 59 -20.53 13.47 -12.68
N ILE A 60 -20.86 12.46 -13.47
CA ILE A 60 -21.58 12.63 -14.73
C ILE A 60 -22.93 13.30 -14.46
N ARG A 61 -23.66 12.84 -13.44
CA ARG A 61 -24.94 13.41 -13.03
C ARG A 61 -24.81 14.89 -12.62
N TYR A 62 -23.78 15.22 -11.86
CA TYR A 62 -23.47 16.61 -11.49
C TYR A 62 -23.16 17.46 -12.71
N LEU A 63 -22.33 16.99 -13.64
CA LEU A 63 -21.96 17.71 -14.86
C LEU A 63 -23.16 17.95 -15.80
N LEU A 64 -24.03 16.94 -15.90
CA LEU A 64 -25.23 16.98 -16.75
C LEU A 64 -26.43 17.64 -16.08
N SER A 65 -26.42 17.89 -14.77
CA SER A 65 -27.55 18.48 -14.05
C SER A 65 -27.78 19.93 -14.47
N GLN A 66 -28.76 20.11 -15.34
CA GLN A 66 -29.36 21.40 -15.64
C GLN A 66 -30.81 21.33 -15.18
N LYS A 67 -31.12 21.81 -13.95
CA LYS A 67 -32.50 21.96 -13.43
C LYS A 67 -33.42 20.73 -13.58
N ALA A 68 -32.87 19.54 -13.69
CA ALA A 68 -33.65 18.32 -13.78
C ALA A 68 -33.78 17.65 -12.40
N PRO A 69 -35.00 17.30 -11.95
CA PRO A 69 -35.19 16.65 -10.67
C PRO A 69 -34.52 15.26 -10.64
N PHE A 70 -33.94 14.89 -9.49
CA PHE A 70 -33.40 13.54 -9.26
C PHE A 70 -34.59 12.60 -9.07
N LEU A 71 -34.64 11.52 -9.88
CA LEU A 71 -35.80 10.60 -9.97
C LEU A 71 -37.18 11.30 -10.18
N GLY A 72 -37.22 12.52 -10.69
CA GLY A 72 -38.45 13.30 -10.76
C GLY A 72 -38.94 13.89 -9.44
N LEU A 73 -38.28 13.64 -8.30
CA LEU A 73 -38.75 13.99 -6.97
C LEU A 73 -38.18 15.30 -6.40
N ALA A 74 -36.95 15.66 -6.77
CA ALA A 74 -36.29 16.88 -6.28
C ALA A 74 -35.40 17.51 -7.34
N THR A 75 -35.44 18.83 -7.46
CA THR A 75 -34.53 19.58 -8.33
C THR A 75 -33.16 19.71 -7.65
N ILE A 76 -32.14 19.06 -8.22
CA ILE A 76 -30.75 19.26 -7.79
C ILE A 76 -30.17 20.36 -8.68
N ASP A 77 -30.15 21.61 -8.18
CA ASP A 77 -29.51 22.73 -8.86
C ASP A 77 -28.00 22.74 -8.56
N LYS A 78 -27.19 22.98 -9.60
CA LYS A 78 -25.72 23.11 -9.45
C LYS A 78 -25.32 24.17 -8.45
N ASN A 79 -26.04 25.27 -8.41
CA ASN A 79 -25.76 26.36 -7.51
C ASN A 79 -26.00 25.92 -6.05
N THR A 80 -27.09 25.21 -5.80
CA THR A 80 -27.40 24.64 -4.48
C THR A 80 -26.34 23.66 -4.01
N ILE A 81 -25.83 22.77 -4.89
CA ILE A 81 -24.73 21.87 -4.53
C ILE A 81 -23.46 22.67 -4.23
N ALA A 82 -23.11 23.62 -5.09
CA ALA A 82 -21.92 24.45 -4.93
C ALA A 82 -21.96 25.26 -3.63
N GLU A 83 -23.11 25.84 -3.28
CA GLU A 83 -23.32 26.54 -2.01
C GLU A 83 -23.21 25.59 -0.80
N ARG A 84 -23.82 24.41 -0.86
CA ARG A 84 -23.71 23.41 0.21
C ARG A 84 -22.27 22.95 0.40
N CYS A 85 -21.54 22.66 -0.68
CA CYS A 85 -20.11 22.30 -0.60
C CYS A 85 -19.28 23.45 -0.01
N SER A 86 -19.54 24.71 -0.42
CA SER A 86 -18.87 25.88 0.15
C SER A 86 -19.19 26.05 1.64
N THR A 87 -20.45 25.91 2.03
CA THR A 87 -20.88 25.96 3.43
C THR A 87 -20.22 24.85 4.26
N LEU A 88 -20.12 23.62 3.73
CA LEU A 88 -19.44 22.51 4.38
C LEU A 88 -17.95 22.82 4.57
N CYS A 89 -17.26 23.28 3.53
CA CYS A 89 -15.86 23.68 3.61
C CYS A 89 -15.62 24.79 4.63
N ASN A 90 -16.50 25.80 4.66
CA ASN A 90 -16.42 26.92 5.61
C ASN A 90 -16.66 26.45 7.05
N ARG A 91 -17.66 25.59 7.29
CA ARG A 91 -17.90 24.99 8.60
C ARG A 91 -16.72 24.14 9.05
N LEU A 92 -16.16 23.33 8.15
CA LEU A 92 -14.99 22.50 8.44
C LEU A 92 -13.77 23.38 8.79
N PHE A 93 -13.53 24.43 8.00
CA PHE A 93 -12.42 25.36 8.26
C PHE A 93 -12.58 26.06 9.61
N LEU A 94 -13.72 26.70 9.87
CA LEU A 94 -14.00 27.39 11.13
C LEU A 94 -13.99 26.44 12.32
N GLY A 95 -14.63 25.26 12.16
CA GLY A 95 -14.67 24.23 13.20
C GLY A 95 -13.27 23.80 13.63
N ILE A 96 -12.35 23.59 12.69
CA ILE A 96 -10.98 23.17 13.00
C ILE A 96 -10.10 24.36 13.42
N ALA A 97 -10.24 25.53 12.79
CA ALA A 97 -9.48 26.73 13.12
C ALA A 97 -9.71 27.20 14.57
N ASN A 98 -10.93 27.04 15.07
CA ASN A 98 -11.34 27.45 16.42
C ASN A 98 -11.18 26.34 17.48
N LEU A 99 -10.62 25.16 17.11
CA LEU A 99 -10.40 24.11 18.09
C LEU A 99 -9.31 24.48 19.08
N GLU A 100 -9.60 24.32 20.35
CA GLU A 100 -8.62 24.41 21.41
C GLU A 100 -7.59 23.26 21.28
N THR A 101 -6.36 23.53 21.66
CA THR A 101 -5.24 22.58 21.51
C THR A 101 -5.55 21.21 22.09
N TYR A 102 -6.18 21.13 23.27
CA TYR A 102 -6.51 19.84 23.89
C TYR A 102 -7.55 19.04 23.09
N LYS A 103 -8.52 19.71 22.42
CA LYS A 103 -9.50 19.05 21.55
C LYS A 103 -8.82 18.46 20.31
N ILE A 104 -7.83 19.17 19.76
CA ILE A 104 -7.01 18.63 18.64
C ILE A 104 -6.28 17.36 19.08
N TYR A 105 -5.65 17.35 20.25
CA TYR A 105 -4.98 16.13 20.75
C TYR A 105 -5.96 14.98 21.00
N ARG A 106 -7.19 15.24 21.42
CA ARG A 106 -8.23 14.20 21.51
C ARG A 106 -8.56 13.60 20.15
N ILE A 107 -8.68 14.43 19.11
CA ILE A 107 -8.90 13.96 17.72
C ILE A 107 -7.69 13.16 17.24
N VAL A 108 -6.47 13.61 17.53
CA VAL A 108 -5.24 12.86 17.22
C VAL A 108 -5.27 11.46 17.84
N LEU A 109 -5.57 11.36 19.13
CA LEU A 109 -5.68 10.08 19.83
C LEU A 109 -6.80 9.20 19.26
N LEU A 110 -7.94 9.79 18.89
CA LEU A 110 -9.04 9.06 18.25
C LEU A 110 -8.62 8.47 16.90
N ILE A 111 -7.95 9.24 16.04
CA ILE A 111 -7.47 8.76 14.72
C ILE A 111 -6.43 7.65 14.91
N ILE A 112 -5.50 7.80 15.87
CA ILE A 112 -4.53 6.77 16.20
C ILE A 112 -5.24 5.51 16.69
N GLY A 113 -6.21 5.64 17.59
CA GLY A 113 -6.98 4.52 18.14
C GLY A 113 -7.74 3.75 17.06
N ILE A 114 -8.45 4.44 16.18
CA ILE A 114 -9.16 3.82 15.04
C ILE A 114 -8.16 3.11 14.11
N SER A 115 -7.05 3.77 13.77
CA SER A 115 -6.02 3.17 12.92
C SER A 115 -5.38 1.93 13.56
N LEU A 116 -5.14 1.95 14.87
CA LEU A 116 -4.66 0.80 15.64
C LEU A 116 -5.65 -0.37 15.56
N ILE A 117 -6.92 -0.13 15.85
CA ILE A 117 -7.98 -1.16 15.80
C ILE A 117 -8.01 -1.82 14.42
N ILE A 118 -8.02 -1.04 13.34
CA ILE A 118 -8.02 -1.56 11.96
C ILE A 118 -6.77 -2.42 11.71
N LYS A 119 -5.58 -1.96 12.13
CA LYS A 119 -4.33 -2.67 11.88
C LYS A 119 -4.18 -3.93 12.73
N ILE A 120 -4.62 -3.90 13.98
CA ILE A 120 -4.68 -5.09 14.85
C ILE A 120 -5.62 -6.13 14.25
N PHE A 121 -6.81 -5.69 13.82
CA PHE A 121 -7.77 -6.57 13.15
C PHE A 121 -7.18 -7.20 11.89
N ASN A 122 -6.54 -6.41 11.03
CA ASN A 122 -5.87 -6.91 9.84
C ASN A 122 -4.75 -7.90 10.17
N ALA A 123 -3.88 -7.57 11.14
CA ALA A 123 -2.79 -8.43 11.57
C ALA A 123 -3.30 -9.78 12.12
N TYR A 124 -4.42 -9.76 12.83
CA TYR A 124 -5.06 -10.96 13.38
C TYR A 124 -5.77 -11.79 12.30
N CYS A 125 -6.54 -11.14 11.40
CA CYS A 125 -7.30 -11.83 10.35
C CYS A 125 -6.45 -12.30 9.17
N PHE A 126 -5.16 -11.94 9.13
CA PHE A 126 -4.25 -12.29 8.06
C PHE A 126 -3.38 -13.48 8.44
N TYR A 127 -3.78 -14.68 8.08
CA TYR A 127 -3.04 -15.91 8.41
C TYR A 127 -1.84 -16.18 7.49
N GLY A 128 -1.79 -15.56 6.32
CA GLY A 128 -0.71 -15.73 5.33
C GLY A 128 0.38 -14.67 5.41
N PHE A 129 1.16 -14.58 4.34
CA PHE A 129 2.24 -13.62 4.14
C PHE A 129 2.06 -12.86 2.83
N PHE A 130 2.51 -11.60 2.76
CA PHE A 130 2.44 -10.82 1.53
C PHE A 130 3.46 -11.28 0.49
N SER A 131 4.60 -11.76 0.94
CA SER A 131 5.73 -12.16 0.08
C SER A 131 6.65 -13.16 0.79
N GLY A 132 7.62 -13.71 0.04
CA GLY A 132 8.69 -14.49 0.65
C GLY A 132 9.53 -13.71 1.66
N ASP A 133 9.64 -12.37 1.48
CA ASP A 133 10.39 -11.51 2.42
C ASP A 133 9.85 -11.62 3.86
N ASP A 134 8.53 -11.71 4.00
CA ASP A 134 7.84 -11.80 5.30
C ASP A 134 8.12 -13.16 5.97
N VAL A 135 8.11 -14.23 5.17
CA VAL A 135 8.44 -15.59 5.64
C VAL A 135 9.88 -15.65 6.14
N GLU A 136 10.82 -15.09 5.36
CA GLU A 136 12.25 -15.08 5.71
C GLU A 136 12.54 -14.36 7.03
N ILE A 137 11.80 -13.29 7.36
CA ILE A 137 11.91 -12.59 8.64
C ILE A 137 11.64 -13.55 9.81
N HIS A 138 10.56 -14.31 9.71
CA HIS A 138 10.20 -15.27 10.75
C HIS A 138 11.06 -16.53 10.72
N GLU A 139 11.51 -16.99 9.56
CA GLU A 139 12.46 -18.09 9.48
C GLU A 139 13.78 -17.77 10.18
N MET A 140 14.25 -16.50 10.08
CA MET A 140 15.44 -16.05 10.81
C MET A 140 15.24 -16.12 12.32
N THR A 141 14.10 -15.69 12.84
CA THR A 141 13.83 -15.70 14.29
C THR A 141 13.52 -17.12 14.80
N PHE A 142 12.76 -17.90 14.05
CA PHE A 142 12.39 -19.26 14.43
C PHE A 142 13.56 -20.22 14.36
N SER A 143 14.55 -19.99 13.47
CA SER A 143 15.78 -20.78 13.47
C SER A 143 16.53 -20.73 14.80
N TYR A 144 16.43 -19.60 15.52
CA TYR A 144 16.97 -19.47 16.88
C TYR A 144 16.05 -20.04 17.97
N LEU A 145 14.73 -19.85 17.85
CA LEU A 145 13.77 -20.35 18.84
C LEU A 145 13.68 -21.87 18.86
N PHE A 146 13.84 -22.51 17.69
CA PHE A 146 13.58 -23.94 17.49
C PHE A 146 14.78 -24.73 16.98
N ASP A 147 15.92 -24.09 16.87
CA ASP A 147 17.17 -24.69 16.37
C ASP A 147 17.01 -25.45 15.03
N TRP A 148 16.33 -24.81 14.08
CA TRP A 148 16.01 -25.46 12.79
C TRP A 148 17.19 -25.63 11.83
N GLY A 149 18.36 -25.06 12.15
CA GLY A 149 19.56 -25.09 11.30
C GLY A 149 19.38 -24.46 9.90
N THR A 150 18.21 -23.86 9.62
CA THR A 150 17.92 -23.24 8.33
C THR A 150 18.35 -21.77 8.36
N LYS A 151 19.01 -21.34 7.28
CA LYS A 151 19.38 -19.92 7.09
C LYS A 151 18.52 -19.30 6.02
N ALA A 152 18.07 -18.06 6.25
CA ALA A 152 17.38 -17.25 5.28
C ALA A 152 18.28 -16.89 4.08
N TRP A 153 17.72 -16.20 3.09
CA TRP A 153 18.50 -15.75 1.94
C TRP A 153 19.61 -14.78 2.36
N ASN A 154 20.82 -15.03 1.91
CA ASN A 154 22.07 -14.39 2.36
C ASN A 154 22.19 -12.89 2.08
N ILE A 155 21.23 -12.27 1.37
CA ILE A 155 21.15 -10.82 1.16
C ILE A 155 20.33 -10.10 2.24
N ARG A 156 19.78 -10.82 3.22
CA ARG A 156 18.93 -10.24 4.27
C ARG A 156 19.77 -9.81 5.46
N SER A 157 19.59 -8.55 5.87
CA SER A 157 20.14 -8.07 7.14
C SER A 157 19.44 -8.76 8.31
N PRO A 158 20.18 -9.40 9.22
CA PRO A 158 19.60 -9.99 10.41
C PRO A 158 19.22 -8.96 11.48
N PHE A 159 19.68 -7.72 11.36
CA PHE A 159 19.45 -6.67 12.34
C PHE A 159 17.97 -6.48 12.66
N TYR A 160 17.13 -6.36 11.63
CA TYR A 160 15.70 -6.13 11.81
C TYR A 160 15.00 -7.29 12.54
N PRO A 161 15.04 -8.53 12.05
CA PRO A 161 14.35 -9.62 12.71
C PRO A 161 14.87 -9.88 14.11
N MET A 162 16.19 -9.78 14.34
CA MET A 162 16.79 -10.10 15.64
C MET A 162 16.57 -9.01 16.69
N VAL A 163 16.54 -7.74 16.31
CA VAL A 163 16.40 -6.64 17.27
C VAL A 163 14.94 -6.29 17.55
N PHE A 164 14.06 -6.36 16.54
CA PHE A 164 12.68 -5.88 16.68
C PHE A 164 11.65 -7.01 16.84
N ILE A 165 11.84 -8.15 16.18
CA ILE A 165 10.84 -9.23 16.14
C ILE A 165 11.17 -10.32 17.16
N PHE A 166 12.40 -10.83 17.14
CA PHE A 166 12.85 -11.93 17.98
C PHE A 166 12.62 -11.71 19.49
N PRO A 167 12.89 -10.52 20.10
CA PRO A 167 12.72 -10.37 21.55
C PRO A 167 11.29 -10.62 22.02
N VAL A 168 10.29 -10.14 21.25
CA VAL A 168 8.87 -10.34 21.62
C VAL A 168 8.47 -11.79 21.44
N GLN A 169 8.93 -12.44 20.37
CA GLN A 169 8.69 -13.86 20.13
C GLN A 169 9.37 -14.73 21.18
N ALA A 170 10.60 -14.41 21.58
CA ALA A 170 11.34 -15.13 22.62
C ALA A 170 10.65 -15.04 24.00
N ILE A 171 10.09 -13.88 24.33
CA ILE A 171 9.29 -13.72 25.56
C ILE A 171 8.06 -14.62 25.52
N LEU A 172 7.28 -14.60 24.43
CA LEU A 172 6.11 -15.48 24.32
C LEU A 172 6.47 -16.97 24.36
N PHE A 173 7.55 -17.32 23.66
CA PHE A 173 8.07 -18.68 23.66
C PHE A 173 8.47 -19.14 25.06
N SER A 174 9.16 -18.31 25.83
CA SER A 174 9.55 -18.60 27.23
C SER A 174 8.34 -18.73 28.18
N LEU A 175 7.20 -18.12 27.81
CA LEU A 175 5.91 -18.29 28.51
C LEU A 175 5.13 -19.53 28.07
N GLY A 176 5.71 -20.39 27.22
CA GLY A 176 5.10 -21.62 26.71
C GLY A 176 4.17 -21.42 25.52
N ILE A 177 4.10 -20.22 24.93
CA ILE A 177 3.28 -19.94 23.74
C ILE A 177 4.10 -20.29 22.49
N ASN A 178 3.94 -21.56 22.02
CA ASN A 178 4.74 -22.12 20.92
C ASN A 178 3.98 -22.18 19.60
N GLU A 179 2.69 -21.80 19.57
CA GLU A 179 1.91 -21.84 18.33
C GLU A 179 2.42 -20.75 17.36
N PRO A 180 2.81 -21.13 16.11
CA PRO A 180 3.38 -20.19 15.13
C PRO A 180 2.52 -18.96 14.87
N PHE A 181 1.20 -19.12 14.89
CA PHE A 181 0.28 -18.00 14.67
C PHE A 181 0.50 -16.86 15.69
N TYR A 182 0.58 -17.19 16.99
CA TYR A 182 0.75 -16.16 18.04
C TYR A 182 2.14 -15.54 17.99
N LEU A 183 3.17 -16.31 17.66
CA LEU A 183 4.53 -15.79 17.49
C LEU A 183 4.62 -14.83 16.29
N ILE A 184 4.00 -15.18 15.16
CA ILE A 184 3.93 -14.31 13.98
C ILE A 184 3.11 -13.06 14.29
N PHE A 185 1.95 -13.22 14.90
CA PHE A 185 1.09 -12.11 15.31
C PHE A 185 1.81 -11.13 16.23
N SER A 186 2.58 -11.61 17.20
CA SER A 186 3.36 -10.75 18.10
C SER A 186 4.39 -9.91 17.35
N GLY A 187 5.07 -10.48 16.36
CA GLY A 187 5.97 -9.75 15.48
C GLY A 187 5.25 -8.63 14.70
N ARG A 188 4.04 -8.90 14.20
CA ARG A 188 3.19 -7.90 13.54
C ARG A 188 2.79 -6.78 14.48
N MET A 189 2.50 -7.11 15.76
CA MET A 189 2.12 -6.11 16.75
C MET A 189 3.23 -5.07 16.99
N VAL A 190 4.50 -5.47 16.92
CA VAL A 190 5.61 -4.51 16.96
C VAL A 190 5.49 -3.49 15.83
N VAL A 191 5.24 -3.95 14.61
CA VAL A 191 5.10 -3.06 13.43
C VAL A 191 3.84 -2.18 13.54
N VAL A 192 2.74 -2.71 14.07
CA VAL A 192 1.50 -1.94 14.33
C VAL A 192 1.78 -0.76 15.27
N LEU A 193 2.53 -0.97 16.34
CA LEU A 193 2.90 0.10 17.29
C LEU A 193 3.78 1.19 16.62
N PHE A 194 4.79 0.80 15.85
CA PHE A 194 5.60 1.75 15.09
C PHE A 194 4.79 2.48 14.01
N SER A 195 3.82 1.82 13.41
CA SER A 195 2.88 2.46 12.47
C SER A 195 2.03 3.55 13.15
N ALA A 196 1.58 3.33 14.39
CA ALA A 196 0.89 4.34 15.18
C ALA A 196 1.82 5.51 15.53
N LEU A 197 3.07 5.22 15.88
CA LEU A 197 4.09 6.25 16.12
C LEU A 197 4.34 7.10 14.87
N ASN A 198 4.32 6.51 13.67
CA ASN A 198 4.43 7.26 12.41
C ASN A 198 3.30 8.29 12.25
N LEU A 199 2.06 7.95 12.63
CA LEU A 199 0.94 8.90 12.60
C LEU A 199 1.20 10.10 13.51
N TYR A 200 1.63 9.83 14.74
CA TYR A 200 1.94 10.88 15.71
C TYR A 200 3.12 11.76 15.25
N LEU A 201 4.19 11.14 14.74
CA LEU A 201 5.35 11.87 14.22
C LEU A 201 4.97 12.79 13.05
N VAL A 202 4.15 12.32 12.11
CA VAL A 202 3.67 13.15 10.99
C VAL A 202 2.86 14.34 11.50
N PHE A 203 2.00 14.13 12.51
CA PHE A 203 1.26 15.23 13.13
C PHE A 203 2.19 16.30 13.70
N ILE A 204 3.13 15.92 14.58
CA ILE A 204 4.02 16.89 15.25
C ILE A 204 5.00 17.56 14.28
N ILE A 205 5.52 16.80 13.29
CA ILE A 205 6.42 17.32 12.25
C ILE A 205 5.69 18.38 11.41
N ALA A 206 4.50 18.07 10.90
CA ALA A 206 3.74 18.99 10.06
C ALA A 206 3.26 20.20 10.86
N ALA A 207 2.76 20.01 12.09
CA ALA A 207 2.33 21.09 12.96
C ALA A 207 3.48 22.07 13.26
N ARG A 208 4.70 21.55 13.54
CA ARG A 208 5.89 22.36 13.79
C ARG A 208 6.40 23.05 12.54
N LEU A 209 6.51 22.32 11.42
CA LEU A 209 7.07 22.83 10.16
C LEU A 209 6.27 24.02 9.62
N PHE A 210 4.95 23.97 9.75
CA PHE A 210 4.03 25.00 9.25
C PHE A 210 3.43 25.88 10.34
N LYS A 211 3.85 25.69 11.61
CA LYS A 211 3.28 26.40 12.78
C LYS A 211 1.75 26.35 12.79
N SER A 212 1.18 25.22 12.43
CA SER A 212 -0.26 25.03 12.25
C SER A 212 -0.70 23.62 12.65
N MET A 213 -1.40 23.51 13.77
CA MET A 213 -1.97 22.25 14.25
C MET A 213 -2.96 21.62 13.25
N PRO A 214 -3.84 22.39 12.57
CA PRO A 214 -4.70 21.83 11.53
C PRO A 214 -3.95 21.16 10.38
N VAL A 215 -2.82 21.74 9.94
CA VAL A 215 -1.97 21.09 8.91
C VAL A 215 -1.47 19.74 9.43
N GLY A 216 -1.02 19.69 10.69
CA GLY A 216 -0.62 18.42 11.34
C GLY A 216 -1.75 17.40 11.34
N LEU A 217 -2.96 17.82 11.72
CA LEU A 217 -4.14 16.97 11.78
C LEU A 217 -4.50 16.38 10.41
N PHE A 218 -4.57 17.20 9.36
CA PHE A 218 -4.84 16.71 8.00
C PHE A 218 -3.73 15.80 7.50
N SER A 219 -2.46 16.13 7.75
CA SER A 219 -1.33 15.30 7.32
C SER A 219 -1.40 13.90 7.93
N MET A 220 -1.67 13.82 9.23
CA MET A 220 -1.85 12.55 9.94
C MET A 220 -3.10 11.80 9.45
N PHE A 221 -4.22 12.51 9.21
CA PHE A 221 -5.44 11.91 8.69
C PHE A 221 -5.21 11.24 7.33
N PHE A 222 -4.52 11.92 6.38
CA PHE A 222 -4.19 11.31 5.09
C PHE A 222 -3.24 10.11 5.21
N LEU A 223 -2.30 10.13 6.16
CA LEU A 223 -1.45 8.99 6.42
C LEU A 223 -2.25 7.82 7.03
N ALA A 224 -3.20 8.09 7.92
CA ALA A 224 -4.09 7.07 8.49
C ALA A 224 -5.00 6.44 7.43
N LEU A 225 -5.45 7.23 6.44
CA LEU A 225 -6.22 6.75 5.29
C LEU A 225 -5.39 5.98 4.28
N SER A 226 -4.05 6.17 4.22
CA SER A 226 -3.22 5.56 3.18
C SER A 226 -3.29 4.03 3.22
N LYS A 227 -3.76 3.44 2.12
CA LYS A 227 -3.83 1.98 1.91
C LYS A 227 -2.45 1.34 2.10
N LEU A 228 -1.41 1.93 1.50
CA LEU A 228 -0.06 1.39 1.60
C LEU A 228 0.45 1.41 3.04
N HIS A 229 0.23 2.50 3.79
CA HIS A 229 0.61 2.61 5.20
C HIS A 229 -0.19 1.65 6.08
N THR A 230 -1.49 1.45 5.81
CA THR A 230 -2.32 0.52 6.56
C THR A 230 -1.91 -0.93 6.29
N THR A 231 -1.72 -1.31 5.03
CA THR A 231 -1.32 -2.67 4.65
C THR A 231 0.06 -3.03 5.22
N MET A 232 1.06 -2.16 5.01
CA MET A 232 2.43 -2.42 5.47
C MET A 232 2.56 -2.27 7.00
N GLY A 233 1.74 -1.42 7.61
CA GLY A 233 1.68 -1.26 9.07
C GLY A 233 0.94 -2.36 9.81
N SER A 234 0.35 -3.33 9.09
CA SER A 234 -0.29 -4.54 9.66
C SER A 234 0.50 -5.81 9.37
N SER A 235 1.66 -5.69 8.75
CA SER A 235 2.53 -6.81 8.37
C SER A 235 3.90 -6.67 9.01
N GLU A 236 4.64 -7.76 9.05
CA GLU A 236 6.00 -7.84 9.59
C GLU A 236 7.08 -7.19 8.72
N LEU A 237 6.71 -6.54 7.63
CA LEU A 237 7.69 -5.94 6.73
C LEU A 237 8.46 -4.77 7.37
N PRO A 238 9.79 -4.68 7.17
CA PRO A 238 10.69 -3.80 7.92
C PRO A 238 10.49 -2.31 7.63
N ARG A 239 9.85 -1.96 6.51
CA ARG A 239 9.76 -0.57 6.01
C ARG A 239 9.01 0.38 6.92
N THR A 240 8.02 -0.10 7.67
CA THR A 240 7.25 0.73 8.60
C THR A 240 8.15 1.24 9.72
N ILE A 241 9.01 0.38 10.29
CA ILE A 241 9.96 0.77 11.35
C ILE A 241 11.07 1.65 10.78
N ALA A 242 11.59 1.31 9.59
CA ALA A 242 12.56 2.15 8.90
C ALA A 242 11.99 3.56 8.61
N SER A 243 10.71 3.66 8.21
CA SER A 243 10.01 4.95 8.05
C SER A 243 9.94 5.74 9.35
N THR A 244 9.72 5.06 10.48
CA THR A 244 9.77 5.70 11.81
C THR A 244 11.14 6.30 12.09
N CYS A 245 12.22 5.57 11.82
CA CYS A 245 13.59 6.08 11.98
C CYS A 245 13.82 7.34 11.12
N ILE A 246 13.36 7.34 9.87
CA ILE A 246 13.48 8.50 8.97
C ILE A 246 12.70 9.70 9.51
N LEU A 247 11.47 9.48 10.00
CA LEU A 247 10.66 10.54 10.59
C LEU A 247 11.28 11.10 11.89
N VAL A 248 11.79 10.23 12.76
CA VAL A 248 12.50 10.65 14.00
C VAL A 248 13.73 11.46 13.64
N ALA A 249 14.53 11.00 12.66
CA ALA A 249 15.70 11.74 12.20
C ALA A 249 15.32 13.13 11.67
N PHE A 250 14.27 13.21 10.84
CA PHE A 250 13.77 14.49 10.34
C PHE A 250 13.25 15.38 11.47
N TRP A 251 12.51 14.84 12.43
CA TRP A 251 12.04 15.56 13.61
C TRP A 251 13.20 16.12 14.45
N LEU A 252 14.29 15.33 14.66
CA LEU A 252 15.50 15.80 15.35
C LEU A 252 16.16 16.97 14.60
N MET A 253 16.23 16.92 13.26
CA MET A 253 16.79 17.99 12.44
C MET A 253 15.97 19.27 12.49
N LEU A 254 14.66 19.21 12.79
CA LEU A 254 13.77 20.36 12.96
C LEU A 254 13.88 21.03 14.33
N GLN A 255 14.59 20.42 15.31
CA GLN A 255 14.78 21.04 16.61
C GLN A 255 15.70 22.26 16.49
N GLU A 256 15.32 23.38 17.13
CA GLU A 256 16.13 24.61 17.10
C GLU A 256 17.23 24.61 18.15
N LYS A 257 16.95 23.96 19.29
CA LYS A 257 17.90 23.82 20.41
C LYS A 257 18.79 22.59 20.21
N ASN A 258 20.02 22.63 20.72
CA ASN A 258 20.96 21.51 20.77
C ASN A 258 21.27 20.87 19.39
N GLN A 259 21.20 21.61 18.30
CA GLN A 259 21.41 21.09 16.94
C GLN A 259 22.79 20.44 16.74
N ARG A 260 23.81 20.89 17.48
CA ARG A 260 25.16 20.31 17.40
C ARG A 260 25.17 18.84 17.83
N ILE A 261 24.24 18.42 18.69
CA ILE A 261 24.09 17.04 19.16
C ILE A 261 22.98 16.33 18.38
N LEU A 262 21.83 16.95 18.22
CA LEU A 262 20.65 16.31 17.65
C LEU A 262 20.80 15.96 16.16
N VAL A 263 21.55 16.75 15.39
CA VAL A 263 21.77 16.45 13.97
C VAL A 263 22.70 15.24 13.77
N PRO A 264 23.85 15.10 14.44
CA PRO A 264 24.60 13.84 14.44
C PRO A 264 23.79 12.64 14.90
N VAL A 265 22.99 12.78 15.97
CA VAL A 265 22.08 11.72 16.43
C VAL A 265 21.05 11.35 15.36
N ALA A 266 20.55 12.32 14.59
CA ALA A 266 19.69 12.04 13.44
C ALA A 266 20.40 11.17 12.39
N GLY A 267 21.69 11.38 12.16
CA GLY A 267 22.52 10.49 11.32
C GLY A 267 22.56 9.06 11.83
N MET A 268 22.73 8.88 13.14
CA MET A 268 22.69 7.56 13.79
C MET A 268 21.32 6.88 13.63
N VAL A 269 20.23 7.62 13.82
CA VAL A 269 18.88 7.10 13.66
C VAL A 269 18.61 6.72 12.19
N LEU A 270 19.10 7.50 11.22
CA LEU A 270 19.03 7.13 9.79
C LEU A 270 19.82 5.85 9.51
N ALA A 271 20.99 5.65 10.17
CA ALA A 271 21.79 4.44 10.03
C ALA A 271 21.03 3.21 10.56
N ILE A 272 20.30 3.33 11.68
CA ILE A 272 19.40 2.28 12.18
C ILE A 272 18.36 1.95 11.10
N GLY A 273 17.68 2.94 10.55
CA GLY A 273 16.70 2.75 9.48
C GLY A 273 17.28 2.05 8.24
N ALA A 274 18.49 2.46 7.83
CA ALA A 274 19.23 1.86 6.72
C ALA A 274 19.70 0.42 7.03
N SER A 275 20.03 0.10 8.27
CA SER A 275 20.41 -1.26 8.69
C SER A 275 19.20 -2.19 8.79
N ILE A 276 18.01 -1.66 9.12
CA ILE A 276 16.75 -2.38 9.03
C ILE A 276 16.48 -2.79 7.56
N ARG A 277 16.73 -1.89 6.63
CA ARG A 277 16.62 -2.14 5.20
C ARG A 277 17.59 -1.27 4.41
N PHE A 278 18.55 -1.87 3.75
CA PHE A 278 19.65 -1.18 3.07
C PHE A 278 19.22 -0.13 2.05
N SER A 279 18.08 -0.35 1.36
CA SER A 279 17.53 0.63 0.41
C SER A 279 17.17 1.97 1.04
N GLU A 280 16.93 2.02 2.35
CA GLU A 280 16.55 3.25 3.04
C GLU A 280 17.75 4.18 3.31
N ALA A 281 18.98 3.72 3.04
CA ALA A 281 20.18 4.57 3.02
C ALA A 281 20.05 5.76 2.06
N ILE A 282 19.20 5.66 1.02
CA ILE A 282 18.93 6.76 0.09
C ILE A 282 18.39 8.02 0.79
N PHE A 283 17.77 7.89 1.97
CA PHE A 283 17.25 9.02 2.74
C PHE A 283 18.35 9.89 3.37
N LEU A 284 19.61 9.43 3.37
CA LEU A 284 20.76 10.27 3.68
C LEU A 284 20.88 11.45 2.71
N VAL A 285 20.51 11.24 1.45
CA VAL A 285 20.58 12.26 0.39
C VAL A 285 19.65 13.45 0.69
N PRO A 286 18.33 13.28 0.84
CA PRO A 286 17.46 14.41 1.21
C PRO A 286 17.82 15.03 2.56
N ALA A 287 18.32 14.25 3.55
CA ALA A 287 18.75 14.78 4.82
C ALA A 287 19.98 15.71 4.67
N PHE A 288 20.99 15.29 3.90
CA PHE A 288 22.15 16.11 3.60
C PHE A 288 21.75 17.40 2.87
N PHE A 289 20.98 17.29 1.77
CA PHE A 289 20.54 18.45 1.01
C PHE A 289 19.61 19.38 1.79
N TYR A 290 18.79 18.84 2.69
CA TYR A 290 17.98 19.68 3.58
C TYR A 290 18.88 20.60 4.43
N LEU A 291 19.95 20.08 5.05
CA LEU A 291 20.90 20.86 5.84
C LEU A 291 21.72 21.82 4.96
N PHE A 292 22.14 21.35 3.79
CA PHE A 292 22.86 22.15 2.80
C PHE A 292 22.04 23.41 2.39
N LEU A 293 20.78 23.23 2.05
CA LEU A 293 19.86 24.33 1.69
C LEU A 293 19.62 25.31 2.85
N HIS A 294 19.82 24.85 4.09
CA HIS A 294 19.76 25.72 5.27
C HIS A 294 21.12 26.34 5.64
N LYS A 295 22.15 26.21 4.80
CA LYS A 295 23.51 26.69 5.02
C LYS A 295 24.18 26.09 6.28
N ARG A 296 23.85 24.82 6.61
CA ARG A 296 24.35 24.10 7.79
C ARG A 296 25.35 23.00 7.41
N LEU A 297 26.38 23.35 6.64
CA LEU A 297 27.34 22.38 6.05
C LEU A 297 28.05 21.53 7.11
N ARG A 298 28.55 22.14 8.21
CA ARG A 298 29.23 21.38 9.27
C ARG A 298 28.33 20.31 9.87
N GLN A 299 27.06 20.62 10.06
CA GLN A 299 26.06 19.68 10.57
C GLN A 299 25.72 18.59 9.54
N ALA A 300 25.68 18.94 8.24
CA ALA A 300 25.46 17.95 7.18
C ALA A 300 26.61 16.92 7.16
N PHE A 301 27.86 17.36 7.26
CA PHE A 301 28.99 16.45 7.33
C PHE A 301 29.01 15.61 8.63
N SER A 302 28.68 16.20 9.78
CA SER A 302 28.60 15.44 11.05
C SER A 302 27.47 14.39 11.02
N LEU A 303 26.33 14.70 10.38
CA LEU A 303 25.25 13.73 10.15
C LEU A 303 25.74 12.54 9.32
N VAL A 304 26.43 12.81 8.19
CA VAL A 304 26.97 11.76 7.31
C VAL A 304 28.03 10.95 8.03
N ALA A 305 28.96 11.59 8.75
CA ALA A 305 30.01 10.89 9.48
C ALA A 305 29.43 9.91 10.52
N LEU A 306 28.47 10.37 11.33
CA LEU A 306 27.88 9.49 12.34
C LEU A 306 26.94 8.43 11.72
N PHE A 307 26.29 8.74 10.60
CA PHE A 307 25.57 7.73 9.83
C PHE A 307 26.51 6.61 9.38
N VAL A 308 27.65 6.94 8.75
CA VAL A 308 28.59 5.93 8.24
C VAL A 308 29.15 5.06 9.34
N VAL A 309 29.58 5.67 10.46
CA VAL A 309 30.12 4.93 11.62
C VAL A 309 29.07 4.00 12.22
N ALA A 310 27.86 4.51 12.48
CA ALA A 310 26.79 3.72 13.07
C ALA A 310 26.31 2.61 12.12
N PHE A 311 26.15 2.90 10.81
CA PHE A 311 25.77 1.92 9.80
C PHE A 311 26.81 0.79 9.70
N ALA A 312 28.11 1.14 9.64
CA ALA A 312 29.18 0.16 9.60
C ALA A 312 29.19 -0.71 10.86
N PHE A 313 29.09 -0.10 12.04
CA PHE A 313 29.08 -0.82 13.31
C PHE A 313 27.90 -1.78 13.43
N ILE A 314 26.67 -1.33 13.12
CA ILE A 314 25.46 -2.15 13.22
C ILE A 314 25.56 -3.36 12.29
N ASN A 315 25.94 -3.15 11.03
CA ASN A 315 26.00 -4.24 10.04
C ASN A 315 27.20 -5.16 10.28
N TYR A 316 28.33 -4.64 10.77
CA TYR A 316 29.43 -5.47 11.24
C TYR A 316 28.98 -6.44 12.33
N LEU A 317 28.34 -5.91 13.38
CA LEU A 317 27.96 -6.69 14.55
C LEU A 317 26.84 -7.70 14.21
N SER A 318 25.76 -7.24 13.56
CA SER A 318 24.62 -8.09 13.25
C SER A 318 24.98 -9.25 12.31
N ASP A 319 25.76 -8.98 11.26
CA ASP A 319 26.20 -10.01 10.33
C ASP A 319 27.23 -10.96 10.97
N LYS A 320 28.15 -10.44 11.79
CA LYS A 320 29.11 -11.27 12.53
C LYS A 320 28.42 -12.25 13.47
N LEU A 321 27.39 -11.78 14.19
CA LEU A 321 26.66 -12.61 15.15
C LEU A 321 25.77 -13.66 14.44
N TYR A 322 25.12 -13.29 13.34
CA TYR A 322 24.17 -14.19 12.67
C TYR A 322 24.83 -15.07 11.60
N TRP A 323 25.63 -14.47 10.71
CA TRP A 323 26.25 -15.17 9.58
C TRP A 323 27.66 -15.71 9.90
N GLY A 324 28.26 -15.28 11.01
CA GLY A 324 29.64 -15.59 11.38
C GLY A 324 30.69 -14.72 10.66
N GLN A 325 30.28 -13.90 9.70
CA GLN A 325 31.16 -13.05 8.90
C GLN A 325 30.66 -11.61 8.88
N PRO A 326 31.53 -10.59 9.08
CA PRO A 326 31.12 -9.19 9.03
C PRO A 326 30.70 -8.78 7.64
N PHE A 327 29.71 -7.88 7.53
CA PHE A 327 29.17 -7.33 6.28
C PHE A 327 28.72 -8.36 5.23
N PHE A 328 28.44 -9.60 5.64
CA PHE A 328 28.11 -10.69 4.74
C PHE A 328 26.84 -10.40 3.92
N SER A 329 25.76 -9.98 4.58
CA SER A 329 24.50 -9.66 3.90
C SER A 329 24.60 -8.43 2.99
N LEU A 330 25.34 -7.41 3.44
CA LEU A 330 25.57 -6.20 2.66
C LEU A 330 26.39 -6.49 1.39
N LYS A 331 27.47 -7.27 1.52
CA LYS A 331 28.31 -7.70 0.37
C LYS A 331 27.47 -8.46 -0.67
N ASN A 332 26.68 -9.44 -0.22
CA ASN A 332 25.84 -10.24 -1.11
C ASN A 332 24.73 -9.40 -1.78
N LEU A 333 24.16 -8.42 -1.07
CA LEU A 333 23.18 -7.52 -1.65
C LEU A 333 23.81 -6.64 -2.74
N VAL A 334 25.01 -6.08 -2.49
CA VAL A 334 25.74 -5.27 -3.49
C VAL A 334 26.04 -6.10 -4.72
N ASP A 335 26.55 -7.33 -4.54
CA ASP A 335 26.82 -8.27 -5.64
C ASP A 335 25.56 -8.54 -6.46
N PHE A 336 24.46 -8.90 -5.79
CA PHE A 336 23.19 -9.22 -6.44
C PHE A 336 22.58 -8.01 -7.19
N THR A 337 22.48 -6.87 -6.50
CA THR A 337 21.67 -5.73 -6.99
C THR A 337 22.48 -4.81 -7.91
N ILE A 338 23.76 -4.54 -7.58
CA ILE A 338 24.58 -3.55 -8.28
C ILE A 338 25.47 -4.22 -9.33
N LEU A 339 26.23 -5.24 -8.93
CA LEU A 339 27.21 -5.86 -9.83
C LEU A 339 26.53 -6.77 -10.86
N LYS A 340 25.67 -7.67 -10.42
CA LYS A 340 24.96 -8.61 -11.30
C LYS A 340 23.67 -8.07 -11.87
N LYS A 341 23.18 -6.93 -11.37
CA LYS A 341 21.89 -6.28 -11.79
C LYS A 341 20.73 -7.27 -11.87
N GLN A 342 20.69 -8.24 -10.97
CA GLN A 342 19.67 -9.27 -10.96
C GLN A 342 18.35 -8.73 -10.40
N SER A 343 17.24 -9.22 -10.92
CA SER A 343 15.89 -8.95 -10.40
C SER A 343 15.04 -10.21 -10.49
N THR A 344 14.49 -10.64 -9.38
CA THR A 344 13.58 -11.80 -9.32
C THR A 344 12.22 -11.54 -9.96
N ARG A 345 11.87 -10.27 -10.23
CA ARG A 345 10.55 -9.84 -10.74
C ARG A 345 10.61 -9.10 -12.08
N GLY A 346 11.75 -9.17 -12.77
CA GLY A 346 11.97 -8.48 -14.04
C GLY A 346 12.32 -6.99 -13.88
N PHE A 347 12.53 -6.33 -15.02
CA PHE A 347 12.92 -4.93 -15.09
C PHE A 347 11.70 -4.03 -15.23
N GLN A 348 11.69 -2.92 -14.50
CA GLN A 348 10.64 -1.91 -14.56
C GLN A 348 11.19 -0.60 -15.20
N PRO A 349 10.39 0.13 -15.99
CA PRO A 349 10.81 1.35 -16.65
C PRO A 349 11.22 2.44 -15.65
N LEU A 350 12.05 3.41 -16.10
CA LEU A 350 12.55 4.50 -15.25
C LEU A 350 11.41 5.28 -14.57
N LEU A 351 10.34 5.58 -15.32
CA LEU A 351 9.19 6.35 -14.82
C LEU A 351 8.15 5.51 -14.06
N TYR A 352 8.48 4.26 -13.70
CA TYR A 352 7.55 3.34 -13.05
C TYR A 352 6.78 3.94 -11.88
N TYR A 353 7.46 4.62 -10.95
CA TYR A 353 6.80 5.19 -9.75
C TYR A 353 5.84 6.33 -10.08
N ILE A 354 6.12 7.11 -11.11
CA ILE A 354 5.24 8.17 -11.58
C ILE A 354 4.01 7.56 -12.26
N LEU A 355 4.23 6.55 -13.12
CA LEU A 355 3.16 5.89 -13.85
C LEU A 355 2.28 5.01 -12.97
N SER A 356 2.83 4.51 -11.86
CA SER A 356 2.15 3.64 -10.91
C SER A 356 1.61 4.38 -9.68
N ILE A 357 1.32 5.68 -9.78
CA ILE A 357 0.79 6.49 -8.66
C ILE A 357 -0.39 5.81 -7.98
N GLY A 358 -1.33 5.22 -8.73
CA GLY A 358 -2.48 4.51 -8.19
C GLY A 358 -2.15 3.29 -7.33
N LEU A 359 -0.92 2.73 -7.40
CA LEU A 359 -0.51 1.57 -6.61
C LEU A 359 0.09 1.92 -5.24
N TRP A 360 0.68 3.12 -5.09
CA TRP A 360 1.30 3.52 -3.82
C TRP A 360 0.58 4.70 -3.14
N THR A 361 -0.27 5.41 -3.89
CA THR A 361 -1.21 6.42 -3.42
C THR A 361 -2.39 6.45 -4.39
N ASN A 362 -3.10 7.59 -4.53
CA ASN A 362 -4.14 7.74 -5.55
C ASN A 362 -3.99 9.07 -6.32
N TYR A 363 -4.55 9.12 -7.53
CA TYR A 363 -4.43 10.29 -8.39
C TYR A 363 -5.14 11.53 -7.84
N PHE A 364 -6.17 11.38 -7.02
CA PHE A 364 -6.86 12.51 -6.39
C PHE A 364 -5.97 13.18 -5.33
N SER A 365 -5.36 12.40 -4.45
CA SER A 365 -4.41 12.92 -3.47
C SER A 365 -3.16 13.48 -4.15
N PHE A 366 -2.73 12.88 -5.27
CA PHE A 366 -1.61 13.41 -6.06
C PHE A 366 -1.93 14.80 -6.64
N GLY A 367 -3.14 14.99 -7.18
CA GLY A 367 -3.62 16.30 -7.60
C GLY A 367 -3.64 17.33 -6.47
N LEU A 368 -4.08 16.94 -5.28
CA LEU A 368 -4.05 17.81 -4.08
C LEU A 368 -2.60 18.14 -3.68
N MET A 369 -1.68 17.16 -3.70
CA MET A 369 -0.26 17.39 -3.41
C MET A 369 0.34 18.42 -4.38
N LEU A 370 0.03 18.36 -5.67
CA LEU A 370 0.53 19.32 -6.66
C LEU A 370 0.09 20.75 -6.37
N CYS A 371 -1.05 20.96 -5.70
CA CYS A 371 -1.48 22.30 -5.26
C CYS A 371 -0.52 22.93 -4.23
N SER A 372 0.28 22.13 -3.53
CA SER A 372 1.30 22.59 -2.59
C SER A 372 2.52 23.22 -3.27
N LEU A 373 2.76 22.95 -4.56
CA LEU A 373 3.91 23.47 -5.32
C LEU A 373 3.97 25.01 -5.36
N ARG A 374 2.85 25.66 -5.20
CA ARG A 374 2.77 27.14 -5.16
C ARG A 374 3.23 27.75 -3.84
N GLN A 375 3.43 26.94 -2.82
CA GLN A 375 3.77 27.39 -1.47
C GLN A 375 5.25 27.09 -1.23
N ASN A 376 6.16 27.87 -1.45
CA ASN A 376 7.63 27.87 -1.18
C ASN A 376 8.19 26.64 -0.39
N LEU A 377 7.82 25.42 -0.79
CA LEU A 377 8.07 24.14 -0.10
C LEU A 377 9.30 23.38 -0.62
N LYS A 378 10.22 24.08 -1.30
CA LYS A 378 11.42 23.44 -1.90
C LYS A 378 12.14 22.47 -0.93
N LYS A 379 12.08 22.78 0.37
CA LYS A 379 12.77 22.01 1.41
C LYS A 379 12.13 20.66 1.74
N ILE A 380 10.79 20.55 1.64
CA ILE A 380 10.10 19.29 1.91
C ILE A 380 9.96 18.43 0.65
N TRP A 381 9.88 19.07 -0.53
CA TRP A 381 9.83 18.34 -1.81
C TRP A 381 11.02 17.42 -2.01
N ILE A 382 12.19 17.76 -1.47
CA ILE A 382 13.37 16.92 -1.59
C ILE A 382 13.20 15.55 -0.92
N TRP A 383 12.38 15.46 0.16
CA TRP A 383 12.07 14.20 0.85
C TRP A 383 11.10 13.32 0.08
N VAL A 384 10.43 13.84 -0.94
CA VAL A 384 9.58 13.07 -1.83
C VAL A 384 10.30 12.81 -3.15
N ALA A 385 10.84 13.84 -3.79
CA ALA A 385 11.41 13.75 -5.13
C ALA A 385 12.73 12.98 -5.16
N ALA A 386 13.67 13.25 -4.23
CA ALA A 386 14.99 12.60 -4.27
C ALA A 386 14.90 11.08 -4.07
N PRO A 387 14.14 10.52 -3.10
CA PRO A 387 13.99 9.08 -2.99
C PRO A 387 13.30 8.45 -4.22
N ILE A 388 12.27 9.09 -4.77
CA ILE A 388 11.60 8.58 -6.00
C ILE A 388 12.59 8.53 -7.16
N LEU A 389 13.38 9.59 -7.38
CA LEU A 389 14.37 9.64 -8.44
C LEU A 389 15.45 8.57 -8.25
N LEU A 390 16.02 8.46 -7.04
CA LEU A 390 17.06 7.49 -6.73
C LEU A 390 16.55 6.05 -6.88
N LEU A 391 15.39 5.73 -6.35
CA LEU A 391 14.77 4.40 -6.50
C LEU A 391 14.44 4.09 -7.98
N SER A 392 14.15 5.11 -8.78
CA SER A 392 13.88 4.93 -10.21
C SER A 392 15.10 4.48 -11.01
N LEU A 393 16.32 4.70 -10.50
CA LEU A 393 17.56 4.24 -11.16
C LEU A 393 17.77 2.73 -11.06
N PHE A 394 17.19 2.07 -10.04
CA PHE A 394 17.32 0.63 -9.88
C PHE A 394 16.36 -0.14 -10.80
N PRO A 395 16.77 -1.29 -11.35
CA PRO A 395 15.94 -2.09 -12.26
C PRO A 395 14.74 -2.71 -11.56
N HIS A 396 14.90 -3.14 -10.32
CA HIS A 396 13.85 -3.76 -9.51
C HIS A 396 13.04 -2.69 -8.75
N LYS A 397 11.76 -2.56 -9.08
CA LYS A 397 10.87 -1.55 -8.50
C LYS A 397 9.57 -2.17 -7.99
N GLU A 398 9.16 -1.77 -6.80
CA GLU A 398 7.86 -2.15 -6.22
C GLU A 398 7.22 -0.94 -5.54
N PRO A 399 5.86 -0.82 -5.56
CA PRO A 399 5.16 0.31 -4.94
C PRO A 399 5.48 0.46 -3.45
N ARG A 400 5.66 -0.67 -2.74
CA ARG A 400 5.99 -0.68 -1.30
C ARG A 400 7.34 -0.02 -0.97
N TYR A 401 8.23 0.20 -1.96
CA TYR A 401 9.51 0.89 -1.74
C TYR A 401 9.32 2.38 -1.44
N LEU A 402 8.16 2.94 -1.78
CA LEU A 402 7.82 4.31 -1.47
C LEU A 402 7.17 4.51 -0.09
N LEU A 403 7.02 3.44 0.73
CA LEU A 403 6.39 3.60 2.04
C LEU A 403 7.02 4.70 2.89
N PRO A 404 8.37 4.85 2.99
CA PRO A 404 8.97 5.94 3.77
C PRO A 404 8.79 7.34 3.15
N VAL A 405 8.39 7.42 1.87
CA VAL A 405 8.06 8.68 1.19
C VAL A 405 6.64 9.14 1.54
N ILE A 406 5.72 8.19 1.79
CA ILE A 406 4.29 8.48 2.02
C ILE A 406 4.05 9.48 3.16
N PRO A 407 4.73 9.44 4.32
CA PRO A 407 4.56 10.44 5.36
C PRO A 407 4.80 11.88 4.88
N PHE A 408 5.89 12.11 4.15
CA PHE A 408 6.21 13.43 3.59
C PHE A 408 5.22 13.86 2.51
N TYR A 409 4.78 12.92 1.70
CA TYR A 409 3.72 13.12 0.73
C TYR A 409 2.41 13.55 1.42
N CYS A 410 1.98 12.88 2.49
CA CYS A 410 0.79 13.22 3.26
C CYS A 410 0.89 14.59 3.94
N ILE A 411 2.09 15.00 4.37
CA ILE A 411 2.34 16.35 4.89
C ILE A 411 2.00 17.40 3.81
N MET A 412 2.40 17.16 2.57
CA MET A 412 2.11 18.08 1.46
C MET A 412 0.63 18.11 1.10
N VAL A 413 -0.04 16.94 1.11
CA VAL A 413 -1.49 16.87 0.88
C VAL A 413 -2.24 17.62 1.98
N GLY A 414 -1.90 17.39 3.26
CA GLY A 414 -2.52 18.06 4.40
C GLY A 414 -2.38 19.59 4.34
N LEU A 415 -1.19 20.07 3.98
CA LEU A 415 -0.94 21.49 3.76
C LEU A 415 -1.81 22.06 2.63
N SER A 416 -1.91 21.34 1.52
CA SER A 416 -2.71 21.76 0.37
C SER A 416 -4.19 21.85 0.71
N VAL A 417 -4.73 20.85 1.40
CA VAL A 417 -6.13 20.82 1.79
C VAL A 417 -6.44 21.98 2.75
N TRP A 418 -5.62 22.18 3.79
CA TRP A 418 -5.80 23.29 4.71
C TRP A 418 -5.72 24.65 4.02
N GLY A 419 -4.74 24.83 3.14
CA GLY A 419 -4.59 26.05 2.34
C GLY A 419 -5.77 26.29 1.39
N LEU A 420 -6.33 25.25 0.78
CA LEU A 420 -7.53 25.37 -0.07
C LEU A 420 -8.77 25.73 0.75
N LEU A 421 -8.98 25.11 1.91
CA LEU A 421 -10.08 25.44 2.81
C LEU A 421 -10.03 26.91 3.26
N GLY A 422 -8.85 27.40 3.66
CA GLY A 422 -8.67 28.81 4.01
C GLY A 422 -8.97 29.77 2.85
N ARG A 423 -8.54 29.45 1.64
CA ARG A 423 -8.85 30.26 0.45
C ARG A 423 -10.34 30.25 0.10
N ILE A 424 -11.03 29.11 0.25
CA ILE A 424 -12.47 29.01 0.06
C ILE A 424 -13.18 29.91 1.06
N TYR A 425 -12.79 29.84 2.34
CA TYR A 425 -13.38 30.66 3.40
C TYR A 425 -13.21 32.14 3.17
N HIS A 426 -12.00 32.62 2.83
CA HIS A 426 -11.71 34.04 2.57
C HIS A 426 -12.15 34.49 1.17
N ASN A 427 -12.73 33.61 0.35
CA ASN A 427 -13.12 33.92 -1.03
C ASN A 427 -11.97 34.51 -1.89
N ASP A 428 -10.71 34.12 -1.58
CA ASP A 428 -9.49 34.66 -2.18
C ASP A 428 -8.97 33.77 -3.32
N PHE A 429 -9.78 33.61 -4.38
CA PHE A 429 -9.37 32.97 -5.59
C PHE A 429 -9.24 33.96 -6.74
N LYS A 430 -8.03 34.48 -6.92
CA LYS A 430 -7.65 35.23 -8.12
C LYS A 430 -6.97 34.27 -9.12
N ILE A 431 -7.75 33.48 -9.83
CA ILE A 431 -7.23 32.66 -10.93
C ILE A 431 -7.58 33.36 -12.23
N ARG A 432 -6.57 33.52 -13.11
CA ARG A 432 -6.82 33.91 -14.49
C ARG A 432 -7.48 32.72 -15.21
N ILE A 433 -8.79 32.62 -15.13
CA ILE A 433 -9.56 31.63 -15.90
C ILE A 433 -10.29 32.36 -17.00
N GLN A 434 -10.16 31.84 -18.19
CA GLN A 434 -10.92 32.28 -19.32
C GLN A 434 -12.39 31.86 -19.18
N LYS A 435 -13.33 32.75 -19.47
CA LYS A 435 -14.78 32.67 -19.22
C LYS A 435 -15.52 31.43 -19.74
N ARG A 436 -14.88 30.59 -20.57
CA ARG A 436 -15.46 29.34 -21.08
C ARG A 436 -14.38 28.24 -21.11
N ILE A 437 -14.50 27.28 -20.21
CA ILE A 437 -13.91 25.96 -20.45
C ILE A 437 -14.53 25.49 -21.76
N SER A 438 -13.71 25.35 -22.79
CA SER A 438 -14.24 24.99 -24.11
C SER A 438 -14.83 23.58 -24.07
N THR A 439 -15.86 23.38 -24.85
CA THR A 439 -16.49 22.05 -25.03
C THR A 439 -15.46 20.93 -25.26
N PRO A 440 -14.37 21.10 -26.03
CA PRO A 440 -13.33 20.11 -26.21
C PRO A 440 -12.64 19.68 -24.91
N ILE A 441 -12.32 20.62 -24.00
CA ILE A 441 -11.69 20.30 -22.71
C ILE A 441 -12.65 19.48 -21.85
N LEU A 442 -13.93 19.81 -21.82
CA LEU A 442 -14.96 19.09 -21.08
C LEU A 442 -15.15 17.66 -21.61
N VAL A 443 -15.12 17.49 -22.94
CA VAL A 443 -15.19 16.18 -23.61
C VAL A 443 -13.96 15.32 -23.28
N LEU A 444 -12.76 15.91 -23.18
CA LEU A 444 -11.53 15.19 -22.81
C LEU A 444 -11.47 14.85 -21.31
N MET A 445 -12.14 15.61 -20.44
CA MET A 445 -12.15 15.35 -19.00
C MET A 445 -12.93 14.07 -18.63
N ILE A 446 -13.98 13.74 -19.37
CA ILE A 446 -14.80 12.54 -19.11
C ILE A 446 -13.97 11.25 -19.27
N PRO A 447 -13.32 10.98 -20.43
CA PRO A 447 -12.48 9.80 -20.56
C PRO A 447 -11.28 9.83 -19.62
N LEU A 448 -10.71 11.01 -19.31
CA LEU A 448 -9.62 11.11 -18.33
C LEU A 448 -10.05 10.58 -16.97
N ILE A 449 -11.24 10.87 -16.48
CA ILE A 449 -11.75 10.33 -15.21
C ILE A 449 -11.80 8.80 -15.26
N GLY A 450 -12.34 8.22 -16.33
CA GLY A 450 -12.37 6.78 -16.52
C GLY A 450 -10.97 6.14 -16.53
N ILE A 451 -10.02 6.77 -17.24
CA ILE A 451 -8.62 6.32 -17.31
C ILE A 451 -7.94 6.44 -15.94
N VAL A 452 -8.16 7.52 -15.19
CA VAL A 452 -7.64 7.70 -13.83
C VAL A 452 -8.09 6.57 -12.93
N ILE A 453 -9.37 6.20 -13.00
CA ILE A 453 -9.93 5.12 -12.19
C ILE A 453 -9.29 3.77 -12.57
N GLN A 454 -9.14 3.49 -13.86
CA GLN A 454 -8.50 2.26 -14.30
C GLN A 454 -7.01 2.22 -13.92
N ALA A 455 -6.33 3.35 -13.98
CA ALA A 455 -4.92 3.48 -13.59
C ALA A 455 -4.68 3.26 -12.08
N GLN A 456 -5.70 3.42 -11.23
CA GLN A 456 -5.62 3.04 -9.82
C GLN A 456 -5.41 1.54 -9.61
N LYS A 457 -5.89 0.73 -10.57
CA LYS A 457 -5.81 -0.74 -10.49
C LYS A 457 -4.65 -1.31 -11.29
N GLU A 458 -4.39 -0.75 -12.48
CA GLU A 458 -3.43 -1.26 -13.43
C GLU A 458 -2.43 -0.18 -13.88
N PRO A 459 -1.13 -0.32 -13.58
CA PRO A 459 -0.10 0.68 -13.91
C PRO A 459 0.00 1.04 -15.40
N ARG A 460 -0.34 0.09 -16.29
CA ARG A 460 -0.32 0.32 -17.74
C ARG A 460 -1.21 1.48 -18.20
N PHE A 461 -2.29 1.78 -17.45
CA PHE A 461 -3.14 2.92 -17.74
C PHE A 461 -2.59 4.25 -17.23
N GLY A 462 -1.54 4.24 -16.41
CA GLY A 462 -0.86 5.45 -15.95
C GLY A 462 -0.31 6.30 -17.10
N TYR A 463 0.17 5.68 -18.18
CA TYR A 463 0.60 6.40 -19.39
C TYR A 463 -0.53 7.22 -20.00
N LEU A 464 -1.73 6.65 -20.06
CA LEU A 464 -2.90 7.32 -20.62
C LEU A 464 -3.33 8.51 -19.76
N VAL A 465 -3.22 8.43 -18.43
CA VAL A 465 -3.50 9.58 -17.54
C VAL A 465 -2.60 10.76 -17.90
N PHE A 466 -1.30 10.54 -18.05
CA PHE A 466 -0.35 11.59 -18.38
C PHE A 466 -0.55 12.12 -19.80
N LEU A 467 -0.81 11.22 -20.76
CA LEU A 467 -1.07 11.61 -22.16
C LEU A 467 -2.33 12.49 -22.27
N PHE A 468 -3.45 12.06 -21.69
CA PHE A 468 -4.68 12.84 -21.72
C PHE A 468 -4.59 14.14 -20.93
N SER A 469 -3.91 14.13 -19.77
CA SER A 469 -3.63 15.35 -19.00
C SER A 469 -2.78 16.33 -19.81
N GLY A 470 -1.72 15.85 -20.46
CA GLY A 470 -0.90 16.63 -21.35
C GLY A 470 -1.68 17.20 -22.56
N LEU A 471 -2.57 16.40 -23.15
CA LEU A 471 -3.43 16.84 -24.24
C LEU A 471 -4.40 17.96 -23.79
N ILE A 472 -5.01 17.82 -22.61
CA ILE A 472 -5.88 18.86 -22.02
C ILE A 472 -5.09 20.17 -21.81
N ILE A 473 -3.89 20.06 -21.26
CA ILE A 473 -2.98 21.21 -21.04
C ILE A 473 -2.61 21.85 -22.40
N ALA A 474 -2.23 21.05 -23.39
CA ALA A 474 -1.88 21.54 -24.72
C ALA A 474 -3.07 22.25 -25.41
N VAL A 475 -4.27 21.65 -25.35
CA VAL A 475 -5.49 22.27 -25.90
C VAL A 475 -5.79 23.59 -25.17
N TYR A 476 -5.59 23.66 -23.85
CA TYR A 476 -5.77 24.89 -23.08
C TYR A 476 -4.80 26.00 -23.55
N PHE A 477 -3.50 25.68 -23.69
CA PHE A 477 -2.50 26.65 -24.15
C PHE A 477 -2.71 27.08 -25.60
N LEU A 478 -3.08 26.17 -26.51
CA LEU A 478 -3.40 26.49 -27.90
C LEU A 478 -4.58 27.45 -27.98
N GLN A 479 -5.62 27.21 -27.20
CA GLN A 479 -6.78 28.11 -27.17
C GLN A 479 -6.43 29.48 -26.59
N ASP A 480 -5.57 29.51 -25.54
CA ASP A 480 -5.07 30.78 -24.98
C ASP A 480 -4.28 31.59 -26.04
N LYS A 481 -3.41 30.92 -26.81
CA LYS A 481 -2.62 31.53 -27.90
C LYS A 481 -3.51 32.08 -29.03
N ILE A 482 -4.49 31.29 -29.50
CA ILE A 482 -5.43 31.70 -30.56
C ILE A 482 -6.22 32.95 -30.13
N LYS A 483 -6.68 33.00 -28.88
CA LYS A 483 -7.47 34.12 -28.38
C LYS A 483 -6.63 35.38 -28.15
N ARG A 484 -5.37 35.24 -27.73
CA ARG A 484 -4.43 36.38 -27.63
C ARG A 484 -4.21 37.03 -29.01
N ASN A 485 -4.03 36.19 -30.03
CA ASN A 485 -3.85 36.68 -31.41
C ASN A 485 -5.09 37.39 -31.96
N ASN A 486 -6.29 37.06 -31.48
CA ASN A 486 -7.55 37.65 -31.91
C ASN A 486 -7.94 38.89 -31.05
N GLY A 487 -7.02 39.43 -30.25
CA GLY A 487 -7.24 40.67 -29.49
C GLY A 487 -8.32 40.60 -28.40
N VAL A 488 -8.71 39.41 -27.98
CA VAL A 488 -9.72 39.25 -26.92
C VAL A 488 -9.14 39.68 -25.57
N PRO A 489 -9.69 40.73 -24.91
CA PRO A 489 -9.15 41.23 -23.66
C PRO A 489 -9.22 40.19 -22.56
N TYR A 490 -8.13 40.09 -21.79
CA TYR A 490 -7.99 39.18 -20.67
C TYR A 490 -8.81 39.71 -19.49
N GLN A 491 -9.97 39.12 -19.22
CA GLN A 491 -10.70 39.43 -17.98
C GLN A 491 -10.18 38.54 -16.84
N ARG A 492 -9.69 39.16 -15.77
CA ARG A 492 -9.44 38.42 -14.49
C ARG A 492 -10.80 38.11 -13.87
N GLU A 493 -11.30 36.92 -14.08
CA GLU A 493 -12.49 36.47 -13.36
C GLU A 493 -12.11 35.96 -11.96
N LYS A 494 -12.86 36.43 -10.94
CA LYS A 494 -12.92 35.72 -9.66
C LYS A 494 -13.55 34.35 -9.91
N VAL A 495 -12.77 33.29 -9.72
CA VAL A 495 -13.34 31.94 -9.72
C VAL A 495 -14.25 31.85 -8.52
N ASN A 496 -15.48 31.42 -8.74
CA ASN A 496 -16.42 31.22 -7.66
C ASN A 496 -15.87 30.18 -6.67
N ALA A 497 -15.62 30.59 -5.42
CA ALA A 497 -15.12 29.73 -4.34
C ALA A 497 -15.96 28.46 -4.19
N SER A 498 -17.26 28.55 -4.47
CA SER A 498 -18.19 27.41 -4.43
C SER A 498 -17.83 26.32 -5.44
N ASN A 499 -17.36 26.65 -6.65
CA ASN A 499 -16.93 25.64 -7.63
C ASN A 499 -15.65 24.91 -7.18
N ILE A 500 -14.73 25.64 -6.54
CA ILE A 500 -13.51 25.04 -5.98
C ILE A 500 -13.84 24.15 -4.79
N ALA A 501 -14.81 24.56 -3.96
CA ALA A 501 -15.31 23.72 -2.87
C ALA A 501 -15.89 22.40 -3.37
N VAL A 502 -16.65 22.41 -4.47
CA VAL A 502 -17.14 21.17 -5.10
C VAL A 502 -15.98 20.29 -5.55
N MET A 503 -14.97 20.87 -6.23
CA MET A 503 -13.80 20.10 -6.69
C MET A 503 -13.01 19.52 -5.52
N LEU A 504 -12.84 20.26 -4.43
CA LEU A 504 -12.17 19.78 -3.22
C LEU A 504 -12.95 18.65 -2.57
N VAL A 505 -14.27 18.78 -2.41
CA VAL A 505 -15.12 17.73 -1.84
C VAL A 505 -15.08 16.47 -2.70
N LEU A 506 -15.17 16.59 -4.02
CA LEU A 506 -15.06 15.44 -4.94
C LEU A 506 -13.68 14.77 -4.86
N ALA A 507 -12.60 15.56 -4.78
CA ALA A 507 -11.25 15.02 -4.61
C ALA A 507 -11.11 14.28 -3.28
N LEU A 508 -11.62 14.83 -2.18
CA LEU A 508 -11.61 14.18 -0.86
C LEU A 508 -12.43 12.89 -0.84
N LEU A 509 -13.61 12.89 -1.44
CA LEU A 509 -14.43 11.69 -1.60
C LEU A 509 -13.70 10.63 -2.43
N GLY A 510 -13.05 11.02 -3.53
CA GLY A 510 -12.21 10.13 -4.32
C GLY A 510 -11.08 9.52 -3.50
N VAL A 511 -10.36 10.33 -2.70
CA VAL A 511 -9.32 9.83 -1.80
C VAL A 511 -9.90 8.78 -0.84
N ILE A 512 -11.00 9.10 -0.15
CA ILE A 512 -11.62 8.19 0.82
C ILE A 512 -12.04 6.89 0.16
N ILE A 513 -12.74 6.93 -0.97
CA ILE A 513 -13.24 5.75 -1.68
C ILE A 513 -12.08 4.82 -2.08
N PHE A 514 -11.00 5.36 -2.66
CA PHE A 514 -9.90 4.54 -3.16
C PHE A 514 -8.95 4.05 -2.07
N GLU A 515 -8.78 4.78 -0.98
CA GLU A 515 -7.92 4.35 0.13
C GLU A 515 -8.64 3.37 1.06
N VAL A 516 -9.92 3.61 1.41
CA VAL A 516 -10.68 2.74 2.33
C VAL A 516 -10.87 1.33 1.77
N ASN A 517 -10.94 1.17 0.45
CA ASN A 517 -10.98 -0.15 -0.20
C ASN A 517 -9.78 -1.05 0.11
N GLY A 518 -8.70 -0.51 0.67
CA GLY A 518 -7.53 -1.28 1.08
C GLY A 518 -7.41 -1.48 2.59
N PHE A 519 -8.36 -0.99 3.40
CA PHE A 519 -8.26 -1.06 4.86
C PHE A 519 -8.41 -2.47 5.40
N PHE A 520 -9.31 -3.26 4.82
CA PHE A 520 -9.55 -4.63 5.23
C PHE A 520 -9.09 -5.58 4.14
N PHE A 521 -8.05 -6.33 4.40
CA PHE A 521 -7.58 -7.34 3.47
C PHE A 521 -7.60 -8.69 4.14
N ARG A 522 -8.18 -9.65 3.41
CA ARG A 522 -8.07 -11.07 3.74
C ARG A 522 -7.26 -11.73 2.64
N ARG A 523 -6.23 -12.47 3.00
CA ARG A 523 -5.58 -13.38 2.07
C ARG A 523 -6.12 -14.79 2.23
N SER A 524 -6.00 -15.57 1.17
CA SER A 524 -6.36 -16.99 1.18
C SER A 524 -5.66 -17.69 2.34
N GLU A 525 -6.45 -18.27 3.23
CA GLU A 525 -5.98 -19.07 4.35
C GLU A 525 -5.72 -20.52 3.91
N SER A 526 -6.17 -20.91 2.70
CA SER A 526 -6.15 -22.32 2.24
C SER A 526 -4.76 -22.94 2.28
N GLY A 527 -3.71 -22.20 1.91
CA GLY A 527 -2.34 -22.67 2.01
C GLY A 527 -1.88 -22.92 3.45
N VAL A 528 -2.23 -22.00 4.36
CA VAL A 528 -1.91 -22.11 5.79
C VAL A 528 -2.75 -23.21 6.44
N GLU A 529 -4.04 -23.32 6.11
CA GLU A 529 -4.92 -24.41 6.57
C GLU A 529 -4.36 -25.78 6.13
N MET A 530 -3.91 -25.89 4.89
CA MET A 530 -3.24 -27.08 4.38
C MET A 530 -1.97 -27.41 5.18
N ALA A 531 -1.12 -26.42 5.44
CA ALA A 531 0.11 -26.62 6.20
C ALA A 531 -0.19 -27.06 7.65
N ARG A 532 -1.20 -26.45 8.29
CA ARG A 532 -1.68 -26.85 9.63
C ARG A 532 -2.26 -28.27 9.62
N PHE A 533 -3.05 -28.63 8.61
CA PHE A 533 -3.56 -29.99 8.45
C PHE A 533 -2.42 -30.99 8.30
N LEU A 534 -1.43 -30.70 7.45
CA LEU A 534 -0.25 -31.55 7.28
C LEU A 534 0.53 -31.74 8.57
N ARG A 535 0.68 -30.68 9.37
CA ARG A 535 1.31 -30.75 10.70
C ARG A 535 0.64 -31.77 11.64
N MET A 536 -0.69 -31.89 11.58
CA MET A 536 -1.45 -32.80 12.44
C MET A 536 -1.38 -34.26 11.99
N GLN A 537 -0.91 -34.52 10.78
CA GLN A 537 -0.79 -35.91 10.29
C GLN A 537 0.35 -36.65 10.98
N LYS A 538 0.10 -37.83 11.50
CA LYS A 538 1.09 -38.64 12.24
C LYS A 538 2.19 -39.22 11.35
N ASP A 539 1.95 -39.35 10.02
CA ASP A 539 2.96 -39.88 9.13
C ASP A 539 4.14 -38.92 8.94
N ASN A 540 5.36 -39.44 8.91
CA ASN A 540 6.59 -38.64 8.77
C ASN A 540 7.05 -38.51 7.31
N ARG A 541 6.20 -38.83 6.33
CA ARG A 541 6.54 -38.70 4.92
C ARG A 541 6.74 -37.25 4.53
N GLY A 542 7.68 -37.00 3.63
CA GLY A 542 8.01 -35.65 3.18
C GLY A 542 6.91 -35.02 2.36
N VAL A 543 6.95 -33.71 2.33
CA VAL A 543 5.95 -32.82 1.71
C VAL A 543 6.55 -32.08 0.53
N ALA A 544 5.81 -31.99 -0.58
CA ALA A 544 6.07 -31.11 -1.70
C ALA A 544 4.96 -30.05 -1.80
N ILE A 545 5.29 -28.78 -1.79
CA ILE A 545 4.29 -27.68 -1.81
C ILE A 545 4.64 -26.64 -2.85
N GLU A 546 3.65 -26.25 -3.66
CA GLU A 546 3.78 -25.15 -4.61
C GLU A 546 3.81 -23.80 -3.90
N GLU A 547 4.83 -22.99 -4.20
CA GLU A 547 5.01 -21.65 -3.61
C GLU A 547 4.83 -21.68 -2.08
N ILE A 548 5.67 -22.44 -1.39
CA ILE A 548 5.59 -22.71 0.06
C ILE A 548 5.36 -21.43 0.91
N TRP A 549 5.88 -20.29 0.48
CA TRP A 549 5.67 -19.03 1.17
C TRP A 549 4.19 -18.64 1.29
N ARG A 550 3.32 -19.07 0.36
CA ARG A 550 1.87 -18.87 0.43
C ARG A 550 1.19 -19.78 1.45
N ALA A 551 1.81 -20.89 1.75
CA ALA A 551 1.39 -21.79 2.83
C ALA A 551 2.00 -21.43 4.19
N GLY A 552 2.66 -20.28 4.28
CA GLY A 552 3.28 -19.81 5.50
C GLY A 552 4.70 -20.33 5.72
N GLY A 553 5.39 -20.71 4.63
CA GLY A 553 6.74 -21.23 4.71
C GLY A 553 6.78 -22.54 5.51
N ARG A 554 7.92 -22.81 6.11
CA ARG A 554 8.09 -23.94 7.05
C ARG A 554 7.42 -23.70 8.39
N LEU A 555 7.06 -22.47 8.69
CA LEU A 555 6.57 -22.05 10.00
C LEU A 555 5.32 -22.83 10.45
N TYR A 556 4.38 -23.06 9.54
CA TYR A 556 3.15 -23.81 9.84
C TYR A 556 3.29 -25.32 9.63
N LEU A 557 4.27 -25.78 8.86
CA LEU A 557 4.57 -27.21 8.72
C LEU A 557 5.26 -27.78 9.97
N TRP A 558 5.97 -26.93 10.71
CA TRP A 558 6.70 -27.25 11.92
C TRP A 558 7.78 -28.34 11.66
N GLN A 559 7.63 -29.52 12.23
CA GLN A 559 8.57 -30.63 12.10
C GLN A 559 8.36 -31.48 10.83
N LYS A 560 7.29 -31.25 10.06
CA LYS A 560 7.09 -31.98 8.80
C LYS A 560 8.20 -31.66 7.81
N PRO A 561 8.92 -32.65 7.28
CA PRO A 561 10.01 -32.41 6.35
C PRO A 561 9.50 -31.87 5.02
N LEU A 562 9.86 -30.62 4.70
CA LEU A 562 9.65 -30.07 3.36
C LEU A 562 10.76 -30.57 2.45
N LEU A 563 10.45 -31.53 1.58
CA LEU A 563 11.40 -32.10 0.62
C LEU A 563 11.50 -31.32 -0.67
N LEU A 564 10.39 -30.65 -1.09
CA LEU A 564 10.36 -29.92 -2.34
C LEU A 564 9.49 -28.67 -2.24
N ASN A 565 10.08 -27.50 -2.48
CA ASN A 565 9.35 -26.28 -2.81
C ASN A 565 9.12 -26.23 -4.33
N ILE A 566 7.86 -26.42 -4.76
CA ILE A 566 7.51 -26.42 -6.18
C ILE A 566 7.42 -24.96 -6.65
N GLU A 567 8.50 -24.47 -7.25
CA GLU A 567 8.54 -23.12 -7.83
C GLU A 567 7.76 -23.04 -9.15
N ARG A 568 7.41 -21.83 -9.55
CA ARG A 568 6.69 -21.59 -10.83
C ARG A 568 7.46 -22.04 -12.06
N SER A 569 8.79 -21.99 -12.02
CA SER A 569 9.66 -22.51 -13.08
C SER A 569 9.50 -24.01 -13.20
N LEU A 570 9.63 -24.72 -12.07
CA LEU A 570 9.52 -26.18 -12.02
C LEU A 570 8.14 -26.68 -12.45
N ILE A 571 7.06 -26.01 -12.03
CA ILE A 571 5.69 -26.45 -12.38
C ILE A 571 5.35 -26.22 -13.86
N LYS A 572 6.09 -25.36 -14.58
CA LYS A 572 5.92 -25.18 -16.02
C LYS A 572 6.60 -26.27 -16.85
N GLU A 573 7.63 -26.89 -16.31
CA GLU A 573 8.45 -27.88 -16.99
C GLU A 573 8.07 -29.31 -16.57
N ARG A 574 7.11 -29.90 -17.30
CA ARG A 574 6.53 -31.21 -16.97
C ARG A 574 7.57 -32.31 -16.67
N LYS A 575 8.66 -32.37 -17.45
CA LYS A 575 9.71 -33.38 -17.25
C LYS A 575 10.42 -33.21 -15.90
N HIS A 576 10.81 -31.99 -15.57
CA HIS A 576 11.46 -31.67 -14.29
C HIS A 576 10.52 -31.83 -13.10
N PHE A 577 9.24 -31.47 -13.24
CA PHE A 577 8.24 -31.74 -12.21
C PHE A 577 8.10 -33.23 -11.92
N VAL A 578 7.96 -34.04 -12.97
CA VAL A 578 7.85 -35.50 -12.87
C VAL A 578 9.07 -36.10 -12.19
N SER A 579 10.29 -35.75 -12.63
CA SER A 579 11.52 -36.27 -12.04
C SER A 579 11.68 -35.89 -10.58
N SER A 580 11.32 -34.65 -10.23
CA SER A 580 11.38 -34.17 -8.84
C SER A 580 10.40 -34.88 -7.91
N ILE A 581 9.19 -35.20 -8.37
CA ILE A 581 8.19 -35.92 -7.57
C ILE A 581 8.57 -37.41 -7.44
N LYS A 582 9.11 -38.02 -8.50
CA LYS A 582 9.54 -39.46 -8.47
C LYS A 582 10.82 -39.69 -7.65
N GLY A 583 11.77 -38.74 -7.74
CA GLY A 583 13.09 -38.91 -7.12
C GLY A 583 13.15 -38.71 -5.61
N ASN A 584 12.10 -38.14 -5.00
CA ASN A 584 12.04 -37.85 -3.57
C ASN A 584 10.99 -38.75 -2.90
N SER A 585 11.24 -39.13 -1.64
CA SER A 585 10.28 -39.88 -0.81
C SER A 585 9.11 -39.00 -0.36
N ILE A 586 8.41 -38.44 -1.35
CA ILE A 586 7.29 -37.52 -1.13
C ILE A 586 6.04 -38.32 -0.83
N GLY A 587 5.45 -38.07 0.32
CA GLY A 587 4.16 -38.66 0.72
C GLY A 587 2.98 -37.73 0.52
N TRP A 588 3.23 -36.41 0.44
CA TRP A 588 2.19 -35.40 0.34
C TRP A 588 2.57 -34.36 -0.71
N VAL A 589 1.60 -33.98 -1.54
CA VAL A 589 1.77 -32.94 -2.58
C VAL A 589 0.66 -31.91 -2.46
N GLY A 590 1.02 -30.65 -2.18
CA GLY A 590 0.13 -29.51 -2.16
C GLY A 590 0.31 -28.63 -3.39
N ILE A 591 -0.67 -28.57 -4.28
CA ILE A 591 -0.62 -27.81 -5.54
C ILE A 591 -1.82 -26.84 -5.61
N ARG A 592 -1.61 -25.69 -6.22
CA ARG A 592 -2.67 -24.70 -6.45
C ARG A 592 -3.63 -25.18 -7.53
N ASP A 593 -4.92 -24.96 -7.29
CA ASP A 593 -5.99 -25.36 -8.21
C ASP A 593 -5.79 -24.79 -9.64
N ASN A 594 -5.37 -23.52 -9.72
CA ASN A 594 -5.06 -22.88 -11.00
C ASN A 594 -3.90 -23.56 -11.75
N SER A 595 -2.92 -24.08 -11.04
CA SER A 595 -1.77 -24.79 -11.65
C SER A 595 -2.15 -26.18 -12.07
N LEU A 596 -2.94 -26.90 -11.26
CA LEU A 596 -3.50 -28.21 -11.61
C LEU A 596 -4.32 -28.14 -12.89
N SER A 597 -5.25 -27.21 -12.97
CA SER A 597 -6.12 -27.02 -14.13
C SER A 597 -5.35 -26.62 -15.39
N ARG A 598 -4.35 -25.72 -15.22
CA ARG A 598 -3.56 -25.18 -16.34
C ARG A 598 -2.61 -26.19 -16.96
N TYR A 599 -2.01 -27.04 -16.16
CA TYR A 599 -0.94 -27.96 -16.59
C TYR A 599 -1.36 -29.44 -16.62
N GLY A 600 -2.59 -29.75 -16.20
CA GLY A 600 -3.13 -31.11 -16.24
C GLY A 600 -2.43 -32.08 -15.28
N TYR A 601 -1.91 -31.64 -14.15
CA TYR A 601 -1.13 -32.47 -13.24
C TYR A 601 -1.95 -33.39 -12.35
N ALA A 602 -3.28 -33.25 -12.30
CA ALA A 602 -4.12 -34.11 -11.48
C ALA A 602 -4.03 -35.57 -11.92
N SER A 603 -4.19 -35.85 -13.24
CA SER A 603 -4.06 -37.19 -13.80
C SER A 603 -2.68 -37.79 -13.52
N LEU A 604 -1.62 -36.99 -13.71
CA LEU A 604 -0.25 -37.43 -13.45
C LEU A 604 -0.02 -37.84 -11.99
N LEU A 605 -0.58 -37.11 -11.04
CA LEU A 605 -0.47 -37.46 -9.62
C LEU A 605 -1.23 -38.76 -9.31
N TYR A 606 -2.40 -38.96 -9.91
CA TYR A 606 -3.12 -40.25 -9.81
C TYR A 606 -2.30 -41.39 -10.38
N ASP A 607 -1.64 -41.22 -11.53
CA ASP A 607 -0.75 -42.23 -12.13
C ASP A 607 0.44 -42.57 -11.23
N PHE A 608 0.84 -41.66 -10.33
CA PHE A 608 1.92 -41.91 -9.35
C PHE A 608 1.41 -42.45 -8.00
N GLY A 609 0.15 -42.86 -7.92
CA GLY A 609 -0.46 -43.42 -6.72
C GLY A 609 -0.83 -42.37 -5.66
N PHE A 610 -0.99 -41.10 -6.04
CA PHE A 610 -1.50 -40.08 -5.12
C PHE A 610 -3.02 -39.97 -5.24
N LYS A 611 -3.72 -39.87 -4.11
CA LYS A 611 -5.15 -39.58 -4.04
C LYS A 611 -5.39 -38.20 -3.45
N GLU A 612 -6.39 -37.48 -3.98
CA GLU A 612 -6.79 -36.17 -3.47
C GLU A 612 -7.45 -36.32 -2.10
N VAL A 613 -7.03 -35.44 -1.16
CA VAL A 613 -7.54 -35.40 0.21
C VAL A 613 -8.18 -34.03 0.45
N LYS A 614 -9.43 -34.00 0.90
CA LYS A 614 -10.07 -32.76 1.33
C LYS A 614 -9.51 -32.34 2.68
N PHE A 615 -9.00 -31.10 2.76
CA PHE A 615 -8.51 -30.50 4.00
C PHE A 615 -9.25 -29.19 4.37
N SER A 616 -9.91 -28.54 3.40
CA SER A 616 -10.75 -27.37 3.60
C SER A 616 -11.91 -27.38 2.61
N GLU A 617 -13.10 -27.03 3.09
CA GLU A 617 -14.32 -26.89 2.26
C GLU A 617 -14.52 -25.46 1.75
N LYS A 618 -13.72 -24.49 2.24
CA LYS A 618 -13.90 -23.07 1.90
C LYS A 618 -13.28 -22.75 0.55
N ILE A 619 -14.11 -22.39 -0.41
CA ILE A 619 -13.67 -21.86 -1.71
C ILE A 619 -13.19 -20.44 -1.51
N ARG A 620 -11.91 -20.17 -1.77
CA ARG A 620 -11.29 -18.83 -1.76
C ARG A 620 -10.57 -18.54 -3.08
N LEU A 621 -10.10 -17.31 -3.24
CA LEU A 621 -9.47 -16.81 -4.49
C LEU A 621 -8.27 -17.67 -4.96
N GLU A 622 -7.56 -18.31 -4.05
CA GLU A 622 -6.48 -19.26 -4.33
C GLU A 622 -6.67 -20.48 -3.43
N THR A 623 -7.13 -21.58 -4.00
CA THR A 623 -7.29 -22.83 -3.28
C THR A 623 -6.11 -23.75 -3.60
N TYR A 624 -5.61 -24.44 -2.57
CA TYR A 624 -4.70 -25.56 -2.72
C TYR A 624 -5.52 -26.85 -2.77
N ARG A 625 -5.07 -27.80 -3.59
CA ARG A 625 -5.48 -29.21 -3.52
C ARG A 625 -4.34 -30.02 -2.93
N LEU A 626 -4.69 -30.92 -2.04
CA LEU A 626 -3.76 -31.77 -1.32
C LEU A 626 -3.89 -33.21 -1.80
N PHE A 627 -2.76 -33.83 -2.11
CA PHE A 627 -2.68 -35.22 -2.56
C PHE A 627 -1.81 -36.01 -1.59
N LYS A 628 -2.26 -37.21 -1.23
CA LYS A 628 -1.55 -38.16 -0.37
C LYS A 628 -1.18 -39.41 -1.19
N LYS A 629 0.07 -39.87 -1.10
CA LYS A 629 0.51 -41.10 -1.73
C LYS A 629 -0.06 -42.30 -0.96
N GLU A 630 -0.70 -43.22 -1.65
CA GLU A 630 -1.16 -44.48 -1.05
C GLU A 630 0.03 -45.37 -0.73
N ASN A 631 -0.01 -46.03 0.42
CA ASN A 631 0.93 -47.09 0.72
C ASN A 631 0.49 -48.33 -0.07
N ASN A 632 1.37 -48.91 -0.85
CA ASN A 632 1.11 -50.20 -1.49
C ASN A 632 1.00 -51.37 -0.47
N ASP A 633 1.22 -51.11 0.82
CA ASP A 633 1.23 -52.13 1.89
C ASP A 633 -0.13 -52.32 2.58
N SER A 634 -1.22 -51.70 2.10
CA SER A 634 -2.55 -51.87 2.71
C SER A 634 -3.32 -53.11 2.23
N ASN A 635 -2.63 -54.20 1.89
CA ASN A 635 -3.25 -55.53 1.80
C ASN A 635 -3.14 -56.31 3.13
N GLN A 636 -2.93 -55.65 4.26
CA GLN A 636 -3.23 -56.24 5.56
C GLN A 636 -4.58 -55.70 6.01
N GLU A 637 -5.61 -56.46 5.71
CA GLU A 637 -6.91 -56.37 6.37
C GLU A 637 -6.70 -56.28 7.88
N MET A 638 -7.13 -55.18 8.47
CA MET A 638 -7.43 -55.18 9.89
C MET A 638 -8.69 -55.99 10.08
N ASP A 639 -8.46 -57.26 10.35
CA ASP A 639 -9.42 -58.13 11.03
C ASP A 639 -9.67 -57.50 12.42
N CYS A 640 -10.69 -56.68 12.56
CA CYS A 640 -11.23 -56.26 13.83
C CYS A 640 -12.28 -57.26 14.25
N SER A 641 -11.83 -58.41 14.77
CA SER A 641 -12.61 -59.24 15.68
C SER A 641 -11.91 -59.17 17.04
N ASP A 642 -12.41 -58.34 17.92
CA ASP A 642 -12.85 -58.52 19.31
C ASP A 642 -12.98 -57.16 20.02
#